data_42450c9503605e61baf21a270b553b46
#
_entry.id   42450c9503605e61baf21a270b553b46
#
_cell.length_a   1.000
_cell.length_b   1.000
_cell.length_c   1.000
_cell.angle_alpha   90.00
_cell.angle_beta   90.00
_cell.angle_gamma   90.00
#
_symmetry.space_group_name_H-M   'P 1'
#
loop_
_entity.id
_entity.type
_entity.pdbx_description
1 polymer ?
#
loop_
_entity_poly.entity_id
_entity_poly.type
_entity_poly.pdbx_seq_one_letter_code
_entity_poly.pdbx_strand_id
1 'polypeptide(L)'
;METPGGANYQFGLFEVNAASGELLREGKRIRLQDQPFRLLLVLLENAGRIVTREELQRRIWQENTFVEFDSSLRVAIRKLREALGDYAENPVYIETIPRRGYRFLVPAVRRSDSVDEVAEGQRAPAAAPRRAERTRSRNWIFVVLGVAFVAGAALAFRFLFHGRRELSEKDTVVLADFVNSTGDPVFDGTLRQGLAVQLEQSPFLSLISEERIQQTLRLMGQPADARLTAEVAREVCQRTASAAVLEGLIASLGSQYVLGLRANRCGTGDVLDEEQAQAARKEDVLSALSQIASKFRTRVGESLATVEKHNTPLAEATTPSLEALKAYSTALKVAQSSGDEAALPLLRRATEIDPQFAMAYAQLGTSYASVGESVLASENVSKAYQFRDRASDAERFFITASYDLQVTGNLGKAEQACEVWAQTYPRDVTPHSFLSGFIYPVFGKYEKGVEEGRKTVELDPDFAIGYSVLTYNYIYLERLEDAEGTLQRASGRRKLEIPDSLVQRYEIAFLRGDKAGMERAAALGNGESGAEDWLSDQEALALAYSGHLQEAKIMSRHAADVARQSAHGERAALYETGAALWEAFCGIEPSATRNAIAALETSKGRDEEYGVAFALALSGDSSQSQTLADDLERRFPEDTAVRFGYLPALHAVLALNHGEPAKAIELLQVAVPYERGAPPSSFFAFFGALYPVYVRGEARLAAHQAAEAAAEFQKILDHRGIVVSDPIGALAHLQLGRAFALSGDKTKAKTAYQDFLALWKDADPDIPIFKEAKKEYAKLQ
;
A
#
# COMPACT_ATOMS: atom_id res chain seq x y z
N MET A 1 -46.15 3.16 -23.10
CA MET A 1 -45.39 3.83 -22.03
C MET A 1 -44.97 5.18 -22.58
N GLU A 2 -45.57 6.26 -22.11
CA GLU A 2 -45.30 7.63 -22.59
C GLU A 2 -43.90 8.03 -22.13
N THR A 3 -43.04 8.29 -23.09
CA THR A 3 -41.80 9.06 -22.88
C THR A 3 -42.19 10.45 -22.39
N PRO A 4 -41.61 10.98 -21.30
CA PRO A 4 -41.90 12.36 -20.89
C PRO A 4 -41.47 13.30 -22.02
N GLY A 5 -42.42 14.11 -22.48
CA GLY A 5 -42.25 15.04 -23.60
C GLY A 5 -41.04 15.95 -23.40
N GLY A 6 -40.37 16.25 -24.50
CA GLY A 6 -39.09 16.96 -24.64
C GLY A 6 -39.02 18.31 -23.96
N ALA A 7 -38.81 18.29 -22.65
CA ALA A 7 -38.57 19.47 -21.85
C ALA A 7 -37.06 19.72 -21.73
N ASN A 8 -36.61 20.91 -22.10
CA ASN A 8 -35.25 21.35 -21.84
C ASN A 8 -35.16 21.95 -20.44
N TYR A 9 -34.12 21.58 -19.68
CA TYR A 9 -33.86 22.11 -18.34
C TYR A 9 -32.56 22.91 -18.33
N GLN A 10 -32.55 24.00 -17.58
CA GLN A 10 -31.36 24.77 -17.31
C GLN A 10 -31.18 24.95 -15.79
N PHE A 11 -29.97 24.65 -15.28
CA PHE A 11 -29.60 24.83 -13.88
C PHE A 11 -28.10 25.15 -13.76
N GLY A 12 -27.75 26.14 -12.98
CA GLY A 12 -26.37 26.61 -12.85
C GLY A 12 -25.73 26.85 -14.22
N LEU A 13 -24.62 26.18 -14.51
CA LEU A 13 -23.89 26.25 -15.78
C LEU A 13 -24.32 25.16 -16.78
N PHE A 14 -25.34 24.36 -16.46
CA PHE A 14 -25.73 23.18 -17.22
C PHE A 14 -27.05 23.40 -17.98
N GLU A 15 -27.09 22.81 -19.17
CA GLU A 15 -28.29 22.70 -20.00
C GLU A 15 -28.54 21.23 -20.31
N VAL A 16 -29.78 20.78 -20.15
CA VAL A 16 -30.21 19.40 -20.40
C VAL A 16 -31.27 19.40 -21.49
N ASN A 17 -31.01 18.68 -22.57
CA ASN A 17 -31.97 18.40 -23.58
C ASN A 17 -32.51 16.98 -23.40
N ALA A 18 -33.75 16.87 -22.92
CA ALA A 18 -34.38 15.60 -22.68
C ALA A 18 -34.70 14.82 -23.96
N ALA A 19 -34.92 15.51 -25.08
CA ALA A 19 -35.24 14.89 -26.38
C ALA A 19 -33.99 14.28 -27.04
N SER A 20 -32.85 14.97 -26.99
CA SER A 20 -31.58 14.48 -27.56
C SER A 20 -30.75 13.60 -26.57
N GLY A 21 -31.10 13.58 -25.31
CA GLY A 21 -30.32 12.87 -24.28
C GLY A 21 -28.98 13.54 -23.98
N GLU A 22 -28.87 14.87 -24.15
CA GLU A 22 -27.60 15.58 -24.02
C GLU A 22 -27.56 16.46 -22.78
N LEU A 23 -26.41 16.42 -22.11
CA LEU A 23 -26.01 17.33 -21.04
C LEU A 23 -24.89 18.23 -21.55
N LEU A 24 -25.07 19.53 -21.42
CA LEU A 24 -24.11 20.55 -21.84
C LEU A 24 -23.69 21.36 -20.62
N ARG A 25 -22.42 21.71 -20.51
CA ARG A 25 -21.89 22.69 -19.57
C ARG A 25 -21.23 23.83 -20.33
N GLU A 26 -21.79 25.03 -20.24
CA GLU A 26 -21.30 26.20 -20.99
C GLU A 26 -21.19 25.92 -22.50
N GLY A 27 -22.19 25.23 -23.07
CA GLY A 27 -22.22 24.85 -24.48
C GLY A 27 -21.34 23.65 -24.86
N LYS A 28 -20.54 23.08 -23.93
CA LYS A 28 -19.72 21.89 -24.20
C LYS A 28 -20.45 20.62 -23.76
N ARG A 29 -20.50 19.62 -24.64
CA ARG A 29 -21.18 18.36 -24.39
C ARG A 29 -20.43 17.51 -23.36
N ILE A 30 -21.12 17.05 -22.30
CA ILE A 30 -20.67 16.09 -21.34
C ILE A 30 -21.26 14.72 -21.68
N ARG A 31 -20.43 13.69 -21.80
CA ARG A 31 -20.91 12.32 -22.00
C ARG A 31 -21.45 11.74 -20.71
N LEU A 32 -22.75 11.43 -20.68
CA LEU A 32 -23.41 10.76 -19.59
C LEU A 32 -24.10 9.49 -20.10
N GLN A 33 -24.01 8.39 -19.34
CA GLN A 33 -24.67 7.13 -19.69
C GLN A 33 -26.18 7.24 -19.48
N ASP A 34 -26.97 6.38 -20.12
CA ASP A 34 -28.43 6.43 -20.13
C ASP A 34 -29.06 6.40 -18.72
N GLN A 35 -28.63 5.50 -17.83
CA GLN A 35 -29.17 5.41 -16.46
C GLN A 35 -28.89 6.67 -15.63
N PRO A 36 -27.65 7.17 -15.49
CA PRO A 36 -27.37 8.45 -14.84
C PRO A 36 -28.11 9.63 -15.48
N PHE A 37 -28.32 9.63 -16.79
CA PHE A 37 -29.06 10.69 -17.44
C PHE A 37 -30.56 10.68 -17.09
N ARG A 38 -31.20 9.50 -17.10
CA ARG A 38 -32.59 9.33 -16.62
C ARG A 38 -32.74 9.72 -15.16
N LEU A 39 -31.76 9.37 -14.33
CA LEU A 39 -31.73 9.77 -12.94
C LEU A 39 -31.70 11.29 -12.78
N LEU A 40 -30.89 11.99 -13.58
CA LEU A 40 -30.84 13.46 -13.61
C LEU A 40 -32.20 14.05 -13.98
N LEU A 41 -32.89 13.55 -15.01
CA LEU A 41 -34.20 14.03 -15.39
C LEU A 41 -35.23 13.89 -14.27
N VAL A 42 -35.27 12.74 -13.59
CA VAL A 42 -36.20 12.54 -12.46
C VAL A 42 -35.91 13.50 -11.31
N LEU A 43 -34.61 13.77 -11.02
CA LEU A 43 -34.22 14.71 -10.00
C LEU A 43 -34.55 16.17 -10.36
N LEU A 44 -34.37 16.58 -11.64
CA LEU A 44 -34.71 17.91 -12.14
C LEU A 44 -36.22 18.17 -12.16
N GLU A 45 -37.04 17.17 -12.51
CA GLU A 45 -38.50 17.24 -12.41
C GLU A 45 -39.00 17.48 -10.97
N ASN A 46 -38.20 17.03 -9.99
CA ASN A 46 -38.53 17.13 -8.55
C ASN A 46 -37.56 18.06 -7.83
N ALA A 47 -36.96 19.04 -8.50
CA ALA A 47 -35.99 19.95 -7.89
C ALA A 47 -36.52 20.56 -6.57
N GLY A 48 -35.72 20.52 -5.52
CA GLY A 48 -36.06 20.96 -4.17
C GLY A 48 -36.83 19.94 -3.31
N ARG A 49 -37.36 18.85 -3.89
CA ARG A 49 -38.08 17.79 -3.16
C ARG A 49 -37.19 16.56 -2.96
N ILE A 50 -37.45 15.79 -1.91
CA ILE A 50 -36.81 14.49 -1.71
C ILE A 50 -37.47 13.48 -2.64
N VAL A 51 -36.70 12.85 -3.51
CA VAL A 51 -37.12 11.69 -4.31
C VAL A 51 -36.67 10.42 -3.58
N THR A 52 -37.61 9.58 -3.19
CA THR A 52 -37.31 8.39 -2.41
C THR A 52 -36.64 7.29 -3.26
N ARG A 53 -36.00 6.33 -2.62
CA ARG A 53 -35.34 5.20 -3.31
C ARG A 53 -36.35 4.36 -4.07
N GLU A 54 -37.51 4.13 -3.49
CA GLU A 54 -38.61 3.37 -4.08
C GLU A 54 -39.21 4.11 -5.29
N GLU A 55 -39.24 5.44 -5.27
CA GLU A 55 -39.68 6.23 -6.40
C GLU A 55 -38.68 6.19 -7.55
N LEU A 56 -37.38 6.29 -7.25
CA LEU A 56 -36.30 6.14 -8.24
C LEU A 56 -36.32 4.75 -8.85
N GLN A 57 -36.54 3.70 -8.04
CA GLN A 57 -36.63 2.32 -8.53
C GLN A 57 -37.76 2.16 -9.54
N ARG A 58 -38.98 2.61 -9.21
CA ARG A 58 -40.14 2.50 -10.09
C ARG A 58 -40.00 3.29 -11.38
N ARG A 59 -39.29 4.43 -11.38
CA ARG A 59 -39.17 5.31 -12.56
C ARG A 59 -38.04 4.93 -13.49
N ILE A 60 -36.98 4.33 -12.98
CA ILE A 60 -35.72 4.12 -13.73
C ILE A 60 -35.47 2.63 -14.04
N TRP A 61 -35.84 1.71 -13.12
CA TRP A 61 -35.64 0.26 -13.28
C TRP A 61 -36.96 -0.47 -13.51
N GLN A 62 -37.03 -1.30 -14.56
CA GLN A 62 -38.20 -2.13 -14.87
C GLN A 62 -38.27 -3.34 -13.92
N GLU A 63 -39.48 -3.82 -13.62
CA GLU A 63 -39.79 -4.87 -12.63
C GLU A 63 -39.15 -6.26 -12.86
N ASN A 64 -38.42 -6.49 -13.96
CA ASN A 64 -37.87 -7.79 -14.35
C ASN A 64 -36.33 -7.86 -14.40
N THR A 65 -35.58 -6.97 -13.76
CA THR A 65 -34.12 -7.03 -13.78
C THR A 65 -33.62 -7.52 -12.41
N PHE A 66 -33.07 -8.76 -12.38
CA PHE A 66 -32.31 -9.30 -11.24
C PHE A 66 -30.96 -8.58 -11.09
N VAL A 67 -30.98 -7.34 -10.67
CA VAL A 67 -29.79 -6.57 -10.32
C VAL A 67 -30.03 -5.98 -8.93
N GLU A 68 -29.05 -6.10 -8.04
CA GLU A 68 -29.11 -5.43 -6.75
C GLU A 68 -29.31 -3.92 -6.95
N PHE A 69 -30.55 -3.47 -6.76
CA PHE A 69 -30.98 -2.09 -7.01
C PHE A 69 -30.13 -1.07 -6.28
N ASP A 70 -29.81 -1.31 -4.99
CA ASP A 70 -29.06 -0.36 -4.16
C ASP A 70 -27.64 -0.13 -4.64
N SER A 71 -26.96 -1.14 -5.16
CA SER A 71 -25.63 -1.03 -5.75
C SER A 71 -25.67 -0.25 -7.07
N SER A 72 -26.63 -0.58 -7.93
CA SER A 72 -26.82 0.11 -9.22
C SER A 72 -27.19 1.58 -9.06
N LEU A 73 -28.03 1.92 -8.09
CA LEU A 73 -28.41 3.30 -7.78
C LEU A 73 -27.19 4.11 -7.27
N ARG A 74 -26.36 3.54 -6.39
CA ARG A 74 -25.15 4.21 -5.91
C ARG A 74 -24.16 4.48 -7.05
N VAL A 75 -23.97 3.52 -7.95
CA VAL A 75 -23.11 3.71 -9.13
C VAL A 75 -23.67 4.80 -10.06
N ALA A 76 -24.98 4.83 -10.30
CA ALA A 76 -25.61 5.85 -11.15
C ALA A 76 -25.48 7.25 -10.53
N ILE A 77 -25.70 7.41 -9.22
CA ILE A 77 -25.52 8.68 -8.48
C ILE A 77 -24.05 9.13 -8.55
N ARG A 78 -23.09 8.22 -8.32
CA ARG A 78 -21.65 8.56 -8.40
C ARG A 78 -21.28 9.10 -9.77
N LYS A 79 -21.67 8.41 -10.86
CA LYS A 79 -21.40 8.85 -12.24
C LYS A 79 -22.09 10.17 -12.59
N LEU A 80 -23.28 10.40 -12.04
CA LEU A 80 -23.99 11.67 -12.22
C LEU A 80 -23.28 12.81 -11.50
N ARG A 81 -22.82 12.60 -10.26
CA ARG A 81 -22.02 13.58 -9.52
C ARG A 81 -20.72 13.90 -10.23
N GLU A 82 -20.01 12.88 -10.68
CA GLU A 82 -18.78 13.05 -11.46
C GLU A 82 -18.99 13.93 -12.71
N ALA A 83 -20.08 13.71 -13.46
CA ALA A 83 -20.43 14.50 -14.62
C ALA A 83 -20.81 15.96 -14.29
N LEU A 84 -21.40 16.20 -13.12
CA LEU A 84 -21.77 17.53 -12.65
C LEU A 84 -20.64 18.26 -11.91
N GLY A 85 -19.55 17.56 -11.54
CA GLY A 85 -18.51 18.07 -10.64
C GLY A 85 -19.05 18.27 -9.22
N ASP A 86 -19.91 17.37 -8.76
CA ASP A 86 -20.61 17.43 -7.47
C ASP A 86 -20.03 16.37 -6.51
N TYR A 87 -19.88 16.71 -5.23
CA TYR A 87 -19.29 15.83 -4.21
C TYR A 87 -20.33 15.48 -3.15
N ALA A 88 -20.30 14.22 -2.68
CA ALA A 88 -21.28 13.71 -1.70
C ALA A 88 -21.20 14.42 -0.33
N GLU A 89 -20.01 14.83 0.04
CA GLU A 89 -19.68 15.46 1.32
C GLU A 89 -20.04 16.96 1.36
N ASN A 90 -20.01 17.63 0.20
CA ASN A 90 -20.41 19.03 0.07
C ASN A 90 -21.24 19.21 -1.22
N PRO A 91 -22.50 18.74 -1.21
CA PRO A 91 -23.31 18.68 -2.42
C PRO A 91 -23.78 20.08 -2.88
N VAL A 92 -23.41 20.43 -4.11
CA VAL A 92 -23.89 21.64 -4.79
C VAL A 92 -25.20 21.36 -5.53
N TYR A 93 -25.32 20.15 -6.12
CA TYR A 93 -26.45 19.77 -6.97
C TYR A 93 -27.30 18.66 -6.36
N ILE A 94 -26.68 17.60 -5.79
CA ILE A 94 -27.38 16.39 -5.36
C ILE A 94 -27.06 16.09 -3.90
N GLU A 95 -28.01 16.32 -3.02
CA GLU A 95 -27.92 15.97 -1.60
C GLU A 95 -28.40 14.53 -1.37
N THR A 96 -27.65 13.78 -0.55
CA THR A 96 -28.07 12.45 -0.08
C THR A 96 -28.78 12.61 1.27
N ILE A 97 -30.05 12.18 1.33
CA ILE A 97 -30.80 12.13 2.61
C ILE A 97 -30.68 10.68 3.14
N PRO A 98 -29.94 10.45 4.24
CA PRO A 98 -29.72 9.09 4.76
C PRO A 98 -31.04 8.32 4.96
N ARG A 99 -31.09 7.08 4.47
CA ARG A 99 -32.21 6.15 4.56
C ARG A 99 -33.51 6.60 3.86
N ARG A 100 -33.55 7.78 3.19
CA ARG A 100 -34.76 8.33 2.56
C ARG A 100 -34.63 8.44 1.04
N GLY A 101 -33.56 9.01 0.51
CA GLY A 101 -33.41 9.22 -0.95
C GLY A 101 -32.45 10.34 -1.28
N TYR A 102 -32.76 11.06 -2.39
CA TYR A 102 -31.92 12.14 -2.92
C TYR A 102 -32.73 13.39 -3.18
N ARG A 103 -32.11 14.57 -3.09
CA ARG A 103 -32.73 15.86 -3.37
C ARG A 103 -31.84 16.67 -4.31
N PHE A 104 -32.42 17.29 -5.34
CA PHE A 104 -31.74 18.24 -6.20
C PHE A 104 -31.80 19.62 -5.57
N LEU A 105 -30.67 20.27 -5.32
CA LEU A 105 -30.57 21.49 -4.49
C LEU A 105 -30.80 22.76 -5.29
N VAL A 106 -30.40 22.79 -6.57
CA VAL A 106 -30.43 24.01 -7.40
C VAL A 106 -31.77 24.12 -8.12
N PRO A 107 -32.39 25.33 -8.19
CA PRO A 107 -33.59 25.53 -8.99
C PRO A 107 -33.36 25.19 -10.48
N ALA A 108 -34.21 24.35 -11.02
CA ALA A 108 -34.19 24.01 -12.45
C ALA A 108 -35.28 24.76 -13.18
N VAL A 109 -34.91 25.51 -14.21
CA VAL A 109 -35.85 26.22 -15.08
C VAL A 109 -36.20 25.34 -16.26
N ARG A 110 -37.48 25.02 -16.42
CA ARG A 110 -38.02 24.30 -17.61
C ARG A 110 -38.26 25.28 -18.75
N ARG A 111 -37.56 25.13 -19.87
CA ARG A 111 -37.86 25.85 -21.12
C ARG A 111 -38.85 25.01 -21.94
N SER A 112 -40.04 25.50 -22.15
CA SER A 112 -40.96 24.97 -23.17
C SER A 112 -40.67 25.66 -24.49
N ASP A 113 -40.42 24.91 -25.54
CA ASP A 113 -40.36 25.43 -26.92
C ASP A 113 -41.80 25.84 -27.32
N SER A 114 -42.18 27.08 -27.01
CA SER A 114 -43.31 27.74 -27.69
C SER A 114 -42.74 28.46 -28.90
N VAL A 115 -43.03 27.90 -30.05
CA VAL A 115 -42.81 28.53 -31.35
C VAL A 115 -43.79 29.72 -31.43
N ASP A 116 -43.28 30.94 -31.35
CA ASP A 116 -44.05 32.12 -31.76
C ASP A 116 -43.89 32.32 -33.25
N GLU A 117 -45.04 32.15 -33.94
CA GLU A 117 -45.29 32.34 -35.35
C GLU A 117 -45.21 33.84 -35.70
N VAL A 118 -44.43 34.16 -36.70
CA VAL A 118 -44.21 35.49 -37.24
C VAL A 118 -45.43 35.88 -38.08
N ALA A 119 -46.06 37.01 -37.76
CA ALA A 119 -47.00 37.69 -38.65
C ALA A 119 -46.26 38.70 -39.50
N GLU A 120 -46.38 38.48 -40.80
CA GLU A 120 -45.96 39.33 -41.93
C GLU A 120 -46.86 40.56 -42.04
N GLY A 121 -46.34 41.72 -42.39
CA GLY A 121 -47.19 42.81 -42.87
C GLY A 121 -46.53 44.16 -42.97
N GLN A 122 -46.13 44.47 -44.19
CA GLN A 122 -46.25 45.69 -44.98
C GLN A 122 -45.08 46.67 -45.14
N ARG A 123 -44.78 46.83 -46.38
CA ARG A 123 -43.80 47.68 -47.08
C ARG A 123 -44.08 49.17 -47.06
N ALA A 124 -42.98 49.93 -46.97
CA ALA A 124 -42.53 51.05 -47.79
C ALA A 124 -43.20 52.46 -47.65
N PRO A 125 -42.58 53.58 -48.08
CA PRO A 125 -41.38 53.71 -48.90
C PRO A 125 -40.35 54.78 -48.41
N ALA A 126 -39.27 54.86 -49.17
CA ALA A 126 -38.10 55.69 -49.08
C ALA A 126 -38.32 57.22 -49.19
N ALA A 127 -37.49 58.01 -48.53
CA ALA A 127 -37.01 59.29 -48.96
C ALA A 127 -35.62 59.63 -48.45
N ALA A 128 -34.73 59.91 -49.38
CA ALA A 128 -33.36 60.37 -49.13
C ALA A 128 -33.32 61.92 -49.00
N PRO A 129 -32.13 62.55 -48.94
CA PRO A 129 -31.33 62.81 -47.78
C PRO A 129 -31.29 64.30 -47.43
N ARG A 130 -31.01 64.63 -46.18
CA ARG A 130 -30.59 66.02 -45.83
C ARG A 130 -29.31 65.97 -45.02
N ARG A 131 -28.31 66.60 -45.61
CA ARG A 131 -27.05 67.01 -45.04
C ARG A 131 -27.23 67.85 -43.77
N ALA A 132 -26.62 67.53 -42.70
CA ALA A 132 -26.47 68.40 -41.57
C ALA A 132 -25.11 68.21 -40.90
N GLU A 133 -24.42 69.22 -40.87
CA GLU A 133 -23.23 69.75 -40.27
C GLU A 133 -22.62 69.02 -39.09
N ARG A 134 -21.24 68.94 -39.14
CA ARG A 134 -20.32 68.59 -38.06
C ARG A 134 -20.49 69.56 -36.90
N THR A 135 -20.99 69.07 -35.77
CA THR A 135 -20.66 69.66 -34.51
C THR A 135 -19.74 68.66 -33.74
N ARG A 136 -18.52 69.13 -33.59
CA ARG A 136 -17.42 68.46 -32.85
C ARG A 136 -17.81 68.46 -31.38
N SER A 137 -18.47 67.39 -30.88
CA SER A 137 -18.81 67.29 -29.48
C SER A 137 -17.68 66.69 -28.65
N ARG A 138 -17.39 67.35 -27.58
CA ARG A 138 -16.34 67.14 -26.60
C ARG A 138 -16.54 65.89 -25.73
N ASN A 139 -17.27 64.88 -26.21
CA ASN A 139 -17.65 63.68 -25.47
C ASN A 139 -16.60 62.53 -25.51
N TRP A 140 -15.58 62.64 -26.39
CA TRP A 140 -14.55 61.60 -26.47
C TRP A 140 -13.68 61.57 -25.18
N ILE A 141 -13.56 62.70 -24.46
CA ILE A 141 -12.83 62.78 -23.22
C ILE A 141 -13.49 61.94 -22.11
N PHE A 142 -14.81 61.92 -22.07
CA PHE A 142 -15.57 61.07 -21.14
C PHE A 142 -15.52 59.58 -21.50
N VAL A 143 -15.40 59.24 -22.79
CA VAL A 143 -15.19 57.84 -23.24
C VAL A 143 -13.77 57.38 -22.89
N VAL A 144 -12.77 58.26 -23.12
CA VAL A 144 -11.36 57.91 -22.73
C VAL A 144 -11.19 57.83 -21.20
N LEU A 145 -11.81 58.72 -20.44
CA LEU A 145 -11.84 58.64 -18.97
C LEU A 145 -12.63 57.43 -18.46
N GLY A 146 -13.72 57.06 -19.11
CA GLY A 146 -14.49 55.85 -18.81
C GLY A 146 -13.71 54.57 -19.11
N VAL A 147 -13.03 54.50 -20.25
CA VAL A 147 -12.13 53.37 -20.59
C VAL A 147 -10.93 53.32 -19.69
N ALA A 148 -10.31 54.47 -19.36
CA ALA A 148 -9.19 54.53 -18.37
C ALA A 148 -9.64 54.14 -16.96
N PHE A 149 -10.87 54.50 -16.54
CA PHE A 149 -11.45 54.08 -15.24
C PHE A 149 -11.77 52.58 -15.23
N VAL A 150 -12.36 52.03 -16.31
CA VAL A 150 -12.62 50.59 -16.44
C VAL A 150 -11.31 49.81 -16.55
N ALA A 151 -10.33 50.31 -17.27
CA ALA A 151 -8.98 49.70 -17.32
C ALA A 151 -8.26 49.81 -15.97
N GLY A 152 -8.34 50.95 -15.26
CA GLY A 152 -7.82 51.14 -13.93
C GLY A 152 -8.58 50.29 -12.89
N ALA A 153 -9.90 50.20 -12.98
CA ALA A 153 -10.70 49.31 -12.14
C ALA A 153 -10.42 47.82 -12.44
N ALA A 154 -10.24 47.45 -13.71
CA ALA A 154 -9.84 46.09 -14.10
C ALA A 154 -8.39 45.76 -13.67
N LEU A 155 -7.46 46.75 -13.76
CA LEU A 155 -6.12 46.60 -13.20
C LEU A 155 -6.14 46.54 -11.66
N ALA A 156 -6.89 47.38 -11.00
CA ALA A 156 -7.07 47.39 -9.55
C ALA A 156 -7.81 46.12 -9.09
N PHE A 157 -8.84 45.66 -9.84
CA PHE A 157 -9.50 44.38 -9.63
C PHE A 157 -8.51 43.22 -9.87
N ARG A 158 -7.72 43.27 -10.92
CA ARG A 158 -6.66 42.30 -11.17
C ARG A 158 -5.56 42.36 -10.08
N PHE A 159 -5.21 43.53 -9.58
CA PHE A 159 -4.23 43.69 -8.46
C PHE A 159 -4.84 43.29 -7.11
N LEU A 160 -6.11 43.60 -6.83
CA LEU A 160 -6.83 43.23 -5.60
C LEU A 160 -7.28 41.76 -5.61
N PHE A 161 -7.52 41.18 -6.81
CA PHE A 161 -7.91 39.77 -7.01
C PHE A 161 -6.83 38.90 -7.69
N HIS A 162 -5.62 39.40 -8.00
CA HIS A 162 -4.38 38.63 -8.14
C HIS A 162 -3.77 38.34 -6.78
N GLY A 163 -4.65 38.33 -5.80
CA GLY A 163 -4.36 37.86 -4.49
C GLY A 163 -4.25 36.35 -4.48
N ARG A 164 -3.49 35.88 -3.57
CA ARG A 164 -3.48 34.57 -2.93
C ARG A 164 -4.00 33.45 -3.83
N ARG A 165 -3.18 32.97 -4.74
CA ARG A 165 -3.38 31.61 -5.24
C ARG A 165 -3.15 30.70 -4.03
N GLU A 166 -4.24 30.25 -3.45
CA GLU A 166 -4.28 29.19 -2.45
C GLU A 166 -3.53 27.97 -3.00
N LEU A 167 -2.96 27.17 -2.12
CA LEU A 167 -2.41 25.88 -2.52
C LEU A 167 -3.55 24.99 -3.01
N SER A 168 -3.27 24.09 -3.91
CA SER A 168 -4.23 23.09 -4.40
C SER A 168 -3.91 21.73 -3.78
N GLU A 169 -4.90 20.83 -3.77
CA GLU A 169 -4.71 19.44 -3.31
C GLU A 169 -3.60 18.67 -4.05
N LYS A 170 -3.14 19.18 -5.20
CA LYS A 170 -2.06 18.58 -5.99
C LYS A 170 -0.68 19.12 -5.63
N ASP A 171 -0.63 20.18 -4.85
CA ASP A 171 0.63 20.84 -4.51
C ASP A 171 1.34 20.10 -3.36
N THR A 172 2.66 19.97 -3.48
CA THR A 172 3.53 19.48 -2.41
C THR A 172 4.25 20.65 -1.76
N VAL A 173 4.59 20.49 -0.49
CA VAL A 173 5.26 21.49 0.32
C VAL A 173 6.55 20.93 0.90
N VAL A 174 7.64 21.71 0.87
CA VAL A 174 8.91 21.36 1.50
C VAL A 174 8.97 22.02 2.88
N LEU A 175 9.25 21.23 3.92
CA LEU A 175 9.43 21.71 5.27
C LEU A 175 10.94 21.88 5.57
N ALA A 176 11.38 23.12 5.78
CA ALA A 176 12.76 23.43 6.18
C ALA A 176 13.01 23.12 7.66
N ASP A 177 14.27 22.97 8.04
CA ASP A 177 14.64 22.87 9.45
C ASP A 177 14.39 24.20 10.19
N PHE A 178 13.93 24.09 11.44
CA PHE A 178 13.71 25.28 12.27
C PHE A 178 15.02 26.02 12.57
N VAL A 179 14.96 27.34 12.49
CA VAL A 179 16.02 28.20 13.03
C VAL A 179 15.83 28.28 14.53
N ASN A 180 16.72 27.64 15.29
CA ASN A 180 16.71 27.63 16.75
C ASN A 180 17.66 28.68 17.31
N SER A 181 17.11 29.76 17.88
CA SER A 181 17.83 30.84 18.56
C SER A 181 17.69 30.79 20.08
N THR A 182 17.17 29.69 20.64
CA THR A 182 16.96 29.55 22.09
C THR A 182 18.22 29.10 22.85
N GLY A 183 19.14 28.45 22.16
CA GLY A 183 20.31 27.78 22.74
C GLY A 183 20.01 26.41 23.36
N ASP A 184 18.74 25.95 23.40
CA ASP A 184 18.37 24.61 23.86
C ASP A 184 18.34 23.61 22.66
N PRO A 185 19.24 22.62 22.63
CA PRO A 185 19.34 21.69 21.52
C PRO A 185 18.16 20.71 21.42
N VAL A 186 17.23 20.70 22.38
CA VAL A 186 16.01 19.85 22.28
C VAL A 186 15.12 20.24 21.12
N PHE A 187 15.16 21.50 20.72
CA PHE A 187 14.34 22.01 19.60
C PHE A 187 14.93 21.67 18.21
N ASP A 188 16.20 21.25 18.15
CA ASP A 188 16.86 20.93 16.88
C ASP A 188 16.28 19.65 16.26
N GLY A 189 15.67 19.79 15.09
CA GLY A 189 14.99 18.70 14.37
C GLY A 189 13.63 18.31 14.96
N THR A 190 13.42 18.47 16.27
CA THR A 190 12.19 18.08 16.99
C THR A 190 10.97 18.87 16.52
N LEU A 191 11.10 20.19 16.36
CA LEU A 191 9.98 21.05 15.94
C LEU A 191 9.61 20.81 14.47
N ARG A 192 10.58 20.48 13.62
CA ARG A 192 10.30 20.09 12.23
C ARG A 192 9.47 18.82 12.18
N GLN A 193 9.83 17.79 12.95
CA GLN A 193 9.03 16.57 13.05
C GLN A 193 7.65 16.83 13.63
N GLY A 194 7.54 17.60 14.72
CA GLY A 194 6.24 17.95 15.29
C GLY A 194 5.35 18.69 14.30
N LEU A 195 5.93 19.63 13.53
CA LEU A 195 5.17 20.34 12.49
C LEU A 195 4.76 19.41 11.35
N ALA A 196 5.62 18.47 10.94
CA ALA A 196 5.29 17.46 9.94
C ALA A 196 4.07 16.64 10.37
N VAL A 197 4.09 16.05 11.56
CA VAL A 197 2.96 15.29 12.12
C VAL A 197 1.67 16.12 12.15
N GLN A 198 1.76 17.40 12.51
CA GLN A 198 0.57 18.27 12.57
C GLN A 198 0.02 18.63 11.18
N LEU A 199 0.89 18.76 10.18
CA LEU A 199 0.49 19.06 8.81
C LEU A 199 0.00 17.82 8.06
N GLU A 200 0.57 16.66 8.34
CA GLU A 200 0.17 15.36 7.75
C GLU A 200 -1.21 14.88 8.21
N GLN A 201 -1.77 15.47 9.27
CA GLN A 201 -3.18 15.28 9.61
C GLN A 201 -4.12 15.85 8.54
N SER A 202 -3.62 16.72 7.64
CA SER A 202 -4.40 17.31 6.57
C SER A 202 -4.53 16.35 5.38
N PRO A 203 -5.73 15.96 4.96
CA PRO A 203 -5.90 15.24 3.69
C PRO A 203 -5.71 16.16 2.47
N PHE A 204 -5.64 17.49 2.69
CA PHE A 204 -5.45 18.51 1.66
C PHE A 204 -3.97 18.81 1.38
N LEU A 205 -3.13 18.95 2.43
CA LEU A 205 -1.71 19.24 2.31
C LEU A 205 -0.90 17.95 2.11
N SER A 206 0.15 18.02 1.31
CA SER A 206 1.10 16.93 1.15
C SER A 206 2.52 17.45 1.33
N LEU A 207 3.21 16.91 2.31
CA LEU A 207 4.65 17.15 2.45
C LEU A 207 5.41 16.28 1.44
N ILE A 208 6.53 16.80 0.96
CA ILE A 208 7.48 16.01 0.18
C ILE A 208 8.14 14.98 1.11
N SER A 209 8.30 13.72 0.64
CA SER A 209 8.94 12.67 1.44
C SER A 209 10.40 12.96 1.75
N GLU A 210 10.89 12.45 2.87
CA GLU A 210 12.29 12.60 3.26
C GLU A 210 13.22 11.89 2.28
N GLU A 211 12.81 10.76 1.71
CA GLU A 211 13.53 10.03 0.68
C GLU A 211 13.79 10.91 -0.56
N ARG A 212 12.77 11.62 -0.98
CA ARG A 212 12.87 12.54 -2.12
C ARG A 212 13.73 13.77 -1.81
N ILE A 213 13.67 14.27 -0.57
CA ILE A 213 14.55 15.34 -0.08
C ILE A 213 16.01 14.85 -0.13
N GLN A 214 16.31 13.70 0.46
CA GLN A 214 17.66 13.13 0.49
C GLN A 214 18.20 12.87 -0.90
N GLN A 215 17.37 12.31 -1.80
CA GLN A 215 17.77 12.09 -3.19
C GLN A 215 18.07 13.41 -3.91
N THR A 216 17.27 14.45 -3.65
CA THR A 216 17.50 15.77 -4.23
C THR A 216 18.81 16.39 -3.70
N LEU A 217 19.08 16.28 -2.38
CA LEU A 217 20.34 16.73 -1.77
C LEU A 217 21.56 16.05 -2.39
N ARG A 218 21.49 14.73 -2.62
CA ARG A 218 22.58 14.01 -3.32
C ARG A 218 22.80 14.52 -4.74
N LEU A 219 21.72 14.80 -5.48
CA LEU A 219 21.80 15.38 -6.82
C LEU A 219 22.35 16.82 -6.82
N MET A 220 22.26 17.52 -5.68
CA MET A 220 22.89 18.83 -5.45
C MET A 220 24.34 18.71 -4.99
N GLY A 221 24.87 17.49 -4.82
CA GLY A 221 26.22 17.25 -4.29
C GLY A 221 26.34 17.51 -2.78
N GLN A 222 25.20 17.55 -2.06
CA GLN A 222 25.14 17.70 -0.62
C GLN A 222 25.05 16.33 0.08
N PRO A 223 25.51 16.21 1.34
CA PRO A 223 25.21 15.04 2.15
C PRO A 223 23.70 14.80 2.26
N ALA A 224 23.28 13.55 2.32
CA ALA A 224 21.86 13.20 2.40
C ALA A 224 21.18 13.70 3.71
N ASP A 225 21.97 13.87 4.76
CA ASP A 225 21.59 14.39 6.08
C ASP A 225 21.89 15.89 6.25
N ALA A 226 22.20 16.60 5.15
CA ALA A 226 22.48 18.03 5.19
C ALA A 226 21.29 18.79 5.80
N ARG A 227 21.61 19.79 6.62
CA ARG A 227 20.59 20.66 7.21
C ARG A 227 19.81 21.40 6.12
N LEU A 228 18.50 21.32 6.17
CA LEU A 228 17.60 22.04 5.26
C LEU A 228 17.43 23.50 5.69
N THR A 229 18.49 24.32 5.45
CA THR A 229 18.34 25.77 5.63
C THR A 229 17.30 26.32 4.65
N ALA A 230 16.84 27.55 4.86
CA ALA A 230 15.88 28.20 3.96
C ALA A 230 16.34 28.21 2.49
N GLU A 231 17.64 28.41 2.24
CA GLU A 231 18.23 28.40 0.89
C GLU A 231 18.20 27.00 0.28
N VAL A 232 18.68 25.99 1.04
CA VAL A 232 18.72 24.59 0.59
C VAL A 232 17.30 24.07 0.37
N ALA A 233 16.36 24.33 1.29
CA ALA A 233 14.96 23.94 1.17
C ALA A 233 14.29 24.57 -0.07
N ARG A 234 14.63 25.83 -0.40
CA ARG A 234 14.12 26.50 -1.60
C ARG A 234 14.67 25.85 -2.88
N GLU A 235 15.95 25.50 -2.92
CA GLU A 235 16.53 24.79 -4.06
C GLU A 235 15.92 23.38 -4.22
N VAL A 236 15.74 22.63 -3.12
CA VAL A 236 15.01 21.34 -3.11
C VAL A 236 13.62 21.54 -3.68
N CYS A 237 12.88 22.56 -3.21
CA CYS A 237 11.54 22.85 -3.67
C CYS A 237 11.45 23.12 -5.18
N GLN A 238 12.40 23.89 -5.71
CA GLN A 238 12.46 24.18 -7.17
C GLN A 238 12.75 22.91 -7.98
N ARG A 239 13.68 22.08 -7.52
CA ARG A 239 14.08 20.84 -8.22
C ARG A 239 13.00 19.77 -8.18
N THR A 240 12.20 19.74 -7.12
CA THR A 240 11.09 18.79 -6.95
C THR A 240 9.77 19.29 -7.52
N ALA A 241 9.75 20.53 -8.05
CA ALA A 241 8.54 21.21 -8.53
C ALA A 241 7.46 21.34 -7.44
N SER A 242 7.86 21.41 -6.16
CA SER A 242 6.96 21.70 -5.05
C SER A 242 6.46 23.14 -5.10
N ALA A 243 5.32 23.44 -4.49
CA ALA A 243 4.67 24.75 -4.60
C ALA A 243 5.24 25.77 -3.60
N ALA A 244 5.56 25.32 -2.38
CA ALA A 244 5.98 26.19 -1.30
C ALA A 244 7.05 25.57 -0.39
N VAL A 245 7.84 26.45 0.26
CA VAL A 245 8.71 26.09 1.39
C VAL A 245 8.11 26.68 2.65
N LEU A 246 8.06 25.86 3.70
CA LEU A 246 7.73 26.27 5.06
C LEU A 246 9.02 26.45 5.88
N GLU A 247 9.22 27.63 6.39
CA GLU A 247 10.37 28.02 7.20
C GLU A 247 9.91 28.27 8.64
N GLY A 248 10.44 27.49 9.58
CA GLY A 248 10.12 27.61 11.01
C GLY A 248 11.23 28.32 11.77
N LEU A 249 10.87 29.08 12.79
CA LEU A 249 11.81 29.64 13.75
C LEU A 249 11.31 29.49 15.20
N ILE A 250 12.25 29.36 16.13
CA ILE A 250 12.00 29.49 17.57
C ILE A 250 13.07 30.35 18.20
N ALA A 251 12.63 31.28 19.06
CA ALA A 251 13.50 32.17 19.82
C ALA A 251 13.01 32.28 21.29
N SER A 252 13.94 32.53 22.22
CA SER A 252 13.61 32.85 23.60
C SER A 252 13.49 34.37 23.77
N LEU A 253 12.44 34.81 24.47
CA LEU A 253 12.22 36.20 24.85
C LEU A 253 11.99 36.24 26.37
N GLY A 254 13.06 36.44 27.12
CA GLY A 254 13.05 36.31 28.60
C GLY A 254 12.76 34.85 28.98
N SER A 255 11.68 34.60 29.71
CA SER A 255 11.24 33.26 30.12
C SER A 255 10.25 32.59 29.12
N GLN A 256 9.89 33.30 28.05
CA GLN A 256 8.91 32.85 27.06
C GLN A 256 9.59 32.44 25.77
N TYR A 257 8.89 31.63 24.98
CA TYR A 257 9.31 31.22 23.63
C TYR A 257 8.40 31.84 22.58
N VAL A 258 8.97 32.26 21.47
CA VAL A 258 8.26 32.77 20.30
C VAL A 258 8.53 31.84 19.15
N LEU A 259 7.45 31.30 18.55
CA LEU A 259 7.51 30.48 17.36
C LEU A 259 6.99 31.28 16.17
N GLY A 260 7.65 31.16 15.02
CA GLY A 260 7.20 31.71 13.75
C GLY A 260 7.17 30.62 12.68
N LEU A 261 6.21 30.69 11.78
CA LEU A 261 6.11 29.86 10.59
C LEU A 261 5.85 30.78 9.40
N ARG A 262 6.70 30.69 8.37
CA ARG A 262 6.56 31.43 7.12
C ARG A 262 6.50 30.46 5.95
N ALA A 263 5.52 30.67 5.07
CA ALA A 263 5.39 29.95 3.82
C ALA A 263 5.81 30.84 2.66
N ASN A 264 6.78 30.39 1.87
CA ASN A 264 7.27 31.09 0.69
C ASN A 264 7.03 30.27 -0.57
N ARG A 265 6.54 30.90 -1.64
CA ARG A 265 6.40 30.28 -2.95
C ARG A 265 7.77 29.98 -3.57
N CYS A 266 8.00 28.75 -4.01
CA CYS A 266 9.31 28.33 -4.50
C CYS A 266 9.77 29.06 -5.76
N GLY A 267 8.86 29.31 -6.71
CA GLY A 267 9.20 29.93 -8.00
C GLY A 267 9.50 31.43 -7.92
N THR A 268 8.76 32.17 -7.09
CA THR A 268 8.85 33.64 -7.01
C THR A 268 9.49 34.12 -5.71
N GLY A 269 9.49 33.33 -4.65
CA GLY A 269 9.91 33.74 -3.30
C GLY A 269 8.87 34.59 -2.56
N ASP A 270 7.68 34.79 -3.15
CA ASP A 270 6.60 35.57 -2.52
C ASP A 270 6.11 34.87 -1.25
N VAL A 271 5.86 35.66 -0.21
CA VAL A 271 5.26 35.16 1.03
C VAL A 271 3.80 34.80 0.78
N LEU A 272 3.45 33.55 1.02
CA LEU A 272 2.08 33.04 0.95
C LEU A 272 1.36 33.30 2.26
N ASP A 273 2.02 33.02 3.38
CA ASP A 273 1.48 33.20 4.72
C ASP A 273 2.60 33.36 5.75
N GLU A 274 2.31 34.02 6.87
CA GLU A 274 3.21 34.17 8.02
C GLU A 274 2.39 34.14 9.30
N GLU A 275 2.71 33.20 10.19
CA GLU A 275 2.04 33.00 11.46
C GLU A 275 3.02 33.03 12.62
N GLN A 276 2.57 33.51 13.78
CA GLN A 276 3.34 33.58 15.00
C GLN A 276 2.52 33.13 16.21
N ALA A 277 3.15 32.43 17.15
CA ALA A 277 2.59 32.11 18.46
C ALA A 277 3.63 32.25 19.57
N GLN A 278 3.15 32.36 20.79
CA GLN A 278 3.97 32.45 21.99
C GLN A 278 3.66 31.26 22.92
N ALA A 279 4.72 30.71 23.52
CA ALA A 279 4.63 29.71 24.56
C ALA A 279 5.21 30.28 25.87
N ALA A 280 4.47 30.19 26.94
CA ALA A 280 4.88 30.75 28.24
C ALA A 280 6.05 29.93 28.83
N ARG A 281 6.08 28.64 28.58
CA ARG A 281 7.06 27.66 29.08
C ARG A 281 7.47 26.71 27.97
N LYS A 282 8.53 25.93 28.22
CA LYS A 282 9.04 24.91 27.30
C LYS A 282 7.98 23.86 26.94
N GLU A 283 7.21 23.44 27.94
CA GLU A 283 6.15 22.43 27.79
C GLU A 283 4.98 22.91 26.91
N ASP A 284 4.79 24.23 26.80
CA ASP A 284 3.72 24.83 26.00
C ASP A 284 4.08 24.97 24.51
N VAL A 285 5.36 24.69 24.11
CA VAL A 285 5.87 24.88 22.75
C VAL A 285 5.14 24.02 21.73
N LEU A 286 4.82 22.74 22.06
CA LEU A 286 4.10 21.85 21.15
C LEU A 286 2.66 22.32 20.92
N SER A 287 2.01 22.87 21.95
CA SER A 287 0.67 23.46 21.80
C SER A 287 0.68 24.70 20.91
N ALA A 288 1.70 25.56 21.08
CA ALA A 288 1.87 26.73 20.23
C ALA A 288 2.16 26.35 18.77
N LEU A 289 2.93 25.28 18.54
CA LEU A 289 3.19 24.73 17.20
C LEU A 289 1.89 24.22 16.53
N SER A 290 1.04 23.51 17.27
CA SER A 290 -0.27 23.06 16.79
C SER A 290 -1.17 24.23 16.38
N GLN A 291 -1.19 25.31 17.17
CA GLN A 291 -1.98 26.51 16.84
C GLN A 291 -1.52 27.17 15.53
N ILE A 292 -0.19 27.31 15.34
CA ILE A 292 0.35 27.88 14.11
C ILE A 292 -0.02 27.02 12.91
N ALA A 293 0.18 25.70 13.00
CA ALA A 293 -0.11 24.78 11.93
C ALA A 293 -1.59 24.80 11.52
N SER A 294 -2.51 24.82 12.49
CA SER A 294 -3.96 24.88 12.22
C SER A 294 -4.37 26.17 11.51
N LYS A 295 -3.82 27.32 11.94
CA LYS A 295 -4.05 28.60 11.29
C LYS A 295 -3.51 28.59 9.86
N PHE A 296 -2.29 28.11 9.68
CA PHE A 296 -1.65 27.98 8.38
C PHE A 296 -2.51 27.13 7.42
N ARG A 297 -2.95 25.94 7.84
CA ARG A 297 -3.81 25.06 7.03
C ARG A 297 -5.04 25.80 6.50
N THR A 298 -5.75 26.52 7.37
CA THR A 298 -6.93 27.31 6.98
C THR A 298 -6.59 28.41 5.98
N ARG A 299 -5.43 29.09 6.14
CA ARG A 299 -5.05 30.21 5.26
C ARG A 299 -4.55 29.81 3.90
N VAL A 300 -4.01 28.61 3.76
CA VAL A 300 -3.54 28.10 2.47
C VAL A 300 -4.62 27.42 1.63
N GLY A 301 -5.88 27.41 2.11
CA GLY A 301 -7.03 26.97 1.33
C GLY A 301 -7.75 25.72 1.84
N GLU A 302 -7.29 25.10 2.94
CA GLU A 302 -8.01 23.98 3.55
C GLU A 302 -9.30 24.46 4.24
N SER A 303 -10.39 23.72 4.06
CA SER A 303 -11.67 24.11 4.66
C SER A 303 -11.61 24.06 6.19
N LEU A 304 -12.29 25.02 6.86
CA LEU A 304 -12.34 25.04 8.32
C LEU A 304 -12.90 23.72 8.88
N ALA A 305 -13.92 23.15 8.23
CA ALA A 305 -14.52 21.89 8.64
C ALA A 305 -13.54 20.70 8.55
N THR A 306 -12.68 20.69 7.52
CA THR A 306 -11.62 19.67 7.38
C THR A 306 -10.56 19.84 8.47
N VAL A 307 -10.14 21.09 8.72
CA VAL A 307 -9.18 21.38 9.79
C VAL A 307 -9.75 20.97 11.16
N GLU A 308 -10.99 21.33 11.48
CA GLU A 308 -11.64 20.96 12.75
C GLU A 308 -11.75 19.42 12.91
N LYS A 309 -12.05 18.71 11.83
CA LYS A 309 -12.19 17.25 11.85
C LYS A 309 -10.85 16.52 12.02
N HIS A 310 -9.79 17.02 11.39
CA HIS A 310 -8.48 16.39 11.32
C HIS A 310 -7.40 17.27 11.98
N ASN A 311 -7.60 17.65 13.24
CA ASN A 311 -6.68 18.53 13.99
C ASN A 311 -6.59 18.12 15.45
N THR A 312 -6.04 16.95 15.71
CA THR A 312 -5.67 16.55 17.07
C THR A 312 -4.44 17.36 17.51
N PRO A 313 -4.48 18.04 18.67
CA PRO A 313 -3.31 18.79 19.16
C PRO A 313 -2.07 17.88 19.28
N LEU A 314 -0.89 18.39 18.92
CA LEU A 314 0.34 17.59 18.82
C LEU A 314 0.68 16.85 20.12
N ALA A 315 0.48 17.48 21.27
CA ALA A 315 0.73 16.85 22.57
C ALA A 315 -0.22 15.68 22.88
N GLU A 316 -1.38 15.62 22.22
CA GLU A 316 -2.36 14.54 22.32
C GLU A 316 -2.16 13.51 21.20
N ALA A 317 -1.80 13.98 20.00
CA ALA A 317 -1.60 13.14 18.81
C ALA A 317 -0.30 12.34 18.83
N THR A 318 0.72 12.76 19.58
CA THR A 318 2.03 12.09 19.63
C THR A 318 2.50 11.90 21.06
N THR A 319 3.25 12.85 21.58
CA THR A 319 3.79 12.86 22.95
C THR A 319 3.87 14.31 23.47
N PRO A 320 3.57 14.54 24.74
CA PRO A 320 3.82 15.83 25.38
C PRO A 320 5.32 16.08 25.66
N SER A 321 6.18 15.06 25.57
CA SER A 321 7.60 15.13 25.87
C SER A 321 8.42 15.53 24.62
N LEU A 322 9.04 16.71 24.68
CA LEU A 322 10.00 17.15 23.65
C LEU A 322 11.19 16.20 23.53
N GLU A 323 11.64 15.62 24.62
CA GLU A 323 12.75 14.68 24.67
C GLU A 323 12.37 13.34 23.98
N ALA A 324 11.16 12.82 24.21
CA ALA A 324 10.64 11.64 23.52
C ALA A 324 10.48 11.89 22.02
N LEU A 325 9.90 13.05 21.65
CA LEU A 325 9.76 13.45 20.25
C LEU A 325 11.11 13.63 19.56
N LYS A 326 12.13 14.14 20.28
CA LYS A 326 13.50 14.25 19.76
C LYS A 326 14.11 12.88 19.50
N ALA A 327 14.00 11.95 20.43
CA ALA A 327 14.50 10.58 20.26
C ALA A 327 13.84 9.91 19.06
N TYR A 328 12.51 10.05 18.93
CA TYR A 328 11.71 9.55 17.82
C TYR A 328 12.11 10.17 16.48
N SER A 329 12.21 11.50 16.39
CA SER A 329 12.60 12.18 15.15
C SER A 329 14.02 11.82 14.70
N THR A 330 14.92 11.60 15.67
CA THR A 330 16.28 11.14 15.36
C THR A 330 16.28 9.70 14.86
N ALA A 331 15.43 8.84 15.46
CA ALA A 331 15.28 7.46 15.02
C ALA A 331 14.80 7.36 13.57
N LEU A 332 13.80 8.15 13.17
CA LEU A 332 13.32 8.19 11.78
C LEU A 332 14.41 8.58 10.79
N LYS A 333 15.23 9.59 11.12
CA LYS A 333 16.38 10.01 10.29
C LYS A 333 17.41 8.89 10.17
N VAL A 334 17.70 8.19 11.28
CA VAL A 334 18.65 7.08 11.28
C VAL A 334 18.10 5.89 10.48
N ALA A 335 16.82 5.55 10.61
CA ALA A 335 16.19 4.50 9.81
C ALA A 335 16.35 4.75 8.31
N GLN A 336 16.14 5.98 7.87
CA GLN A 336 16.27 6.36 6.46
C GLN A 336 17.70 6.37 5.93
N SER A 337 18.68 6.71 6.79
CA SER A 337 20.09 6.83 6.36
C SER A 337 20.90 5.55 6.55
N SER A 338 20.54 4.73 7.54
CA SER A 338 21.35 3.62 8.04
C SER A 338 20.54 2.33 8.26
N GLY A 339 19.24 2.35 7.92
CA GLY A 339 18.33 1.20 8.06
C GLY A 339 17.65 1.11 9.43
N ASP A 340 16.62 0.28 9.49
CA ASP A 340 15.74 0.09 10.65
C ASP A 340 16.49 -0.42 11.88
N GLU A 341 17.45 -1.34 11.69
CA GLU A 341 18.26 -1.91 12.78
C GLU A 341 18.97 -0.81 13.57
N ALA A 342 19.61 0.15 12.89
CA ALA A 342 20.30 1.26 13.52
C ALA A 342 19.37 2.21 14.30
N ALA A 343 18.07 2.26 13.95
CA ALA A 343 17.07 3.09 14.61
C ALA A 343 16.50 2.47 15.90
N LEU A 344 16.54 1.15 16.06
CA LEU A 344 15.94 0.43 17.20
C LEU A 344 16.31 1.01 18.57
N PRO A 345 17.58 1.32 18.90
CA PRO A 345 17.94 1.88 20.21
C PRO A 345 17.27 3.23 20.49
N LEU A 346 17.12 4.07 19.46
CA LEU A 346 16.51 5.40 19.58
C LEU A 346 14.98 5.30 19.73
N LEU A 347 14.34 4.37 19.03
CA LEU A 347 12.91 4.09 19.18
C LEU A 347 12.60 3.54 20.58
N ARG A 348 13.41 2.60 21.09
CA ARG A 348 13.31 2.14 22.50
C ARG A 348 13.44 3.32 23.45
N ARG A 349 14.42 4.19 23.23
CA ARG A 349 14.61 5.38 24.07
C ARG A 349 13.39 6.29 24.07
N ALA A 350 12.72 6.49 22.92
CA ALA A 350 11.50 7.28 22.84
C ALA A 350 10.36 6.66 23.70
N THR A 351 10.18 5.34 23.64
CA THR A 351 9.18 4.61 24.44
C THR A 351 9.50 4.52 25.92
N GLU A 352 10.79 4.57 26.32
CA GLU A 352 11.22 4.67 27.72
C GLU A 352 10.91 6.05 28.31
N ILE A 353 11.13 7.12 27.55
CA ILE A 353 10.84 8.50 27.99
C ILE A 353 9.34 8.73 28.11
N ASP A 354 8.56 8.31 27.10
CA ASP A 354 7.10 8.34 27.16
C ASP A 354 6.50 6.95 26.90
N PRO A 355 6.16 6.20 27.96
CA PRO A 355 5.57 4.86 27.83
C PRO A 355 4.18 4.82 27.18
N GLN A 356 3.60 5.94 26.82
CA GLN A 356 2.30 6.03 26.14
C GLN A 356 2.42 6.61 24.73
N PHE A 357 3.62 6.73 24.20
CA PHE A 357 3.87 7.23 22.85
C PHE A 357 3.52 6.17 21.79
N ALA A 358 2.24 6.16 21.36
CA ALA A 358 1.68 5.15 20.47
C ALA A 358 2.50 4.97 19.18
N MET A 359 2.83 6.08 18.51
CA MET A 359 3.53 6.01 17.22
C MET A 359 4.99 5.54 17.35
N ALA A 360 5.67 5.84 18.47
CA ALA A 360 7.01 5.30 18.72
C ALA A 360 6.99 3.77 18.90
N TYR A 361 5.97 3.22 19.56
CA TYR A 361 5.77 1.77 19.63
C TYR A 361 5.42 1.18 18.25
N ALA A 362 4.57 1.83 17.47
CA ALA A 362 4.20 1.36 16.14
C ALA A 362 5.43 1.28 15.22
N GLN A 363 6.23 2.34 15.21
CA GLN A 363 7.46 2.38 14.41
C GLN A 363 8.49 1.35 14.91
N LEU A 364 8.64 1.19 16.24
CA LEU A 364 9.51 0.18 16.83
C LEU A 364 9.07 -1.24 16.41
N GLY A 365 7.77 -1.51 16.44
CA GLY A 365 7.23 -2.80 15.99
C GLY A 365 7.44 -3.03 14.50
N THR A 366 7.22 -2.02 13.66
CA THR A 366 7.45 -2.11 12.21
C THR A 366 8.94 -2.33 11.90
N SER A 367 9.84 -1.63 12.60
CA SER A 367 11.29 -1.84 12.44
C SER A 367 11.72 -3.25 12.91
N TYR A 368 11.11 -3.82 13.94
CA TYR A 368 11.35 -5.23 14.30
C TYR A 368 10.86 -6.19 13.23
N ALA A 369 9.67 -5.93 12.63
CA ALA A 369 9.15 -6.76 11.56
C ALA A 369 10.06 -6.73 10.33
N SER A 370 10.61 -5.56 9.96
CA SER A 370 11.51 -5.43 8.80
C SER A 370 12.83 -6.18 8.96
N VAL A 371 13.28 -6.43 10.19
CA VAL A 371 14.48 -7.24 10.48
C VAL A 371 14.16 -8.71 10.82
N GLY A 372 12.89 -9.13 10.68
CA GLY A 372 12.47 -10.53 10.86
C GLY A 372 12.26 -10.96 12.33
N GLU A 373 12.04 -10.01 13.25
CA GLU A 373 11.76 -10.27 14.67
C GLU A 373 10.24 -10.09 14.94
N SER A 374 9.42 -11.05 14.50
CA SER A 374 7.96 -10.96 14.47
C SER A 374 7.32 -10.94 15.86
N VAL A 375 7.91 -11.63 16.83
CA VAL A 375 7.43 -11.63 18.23
C VAL A 375 7.58 -10.24 18.85
N LEU A 376 8.77 -9.63 18.73
CA LEU A 376 9.01 -8.27 19.19
C LEU A 376 8.18 -7.23 18.44
N ALA A 377 7.97 -7.45 17.15
CA ALA A 377 7.07 -6.63 16.34
C ALA A 377 5.64 -6.65 16.89
N SER A 378 5.08 -7.84 17.09
CA SER A 378 3.73 -8.04 17.63
C SER A 378 3.55 -7.44 19.03
N GLU A 379 4.53 -7.59 19.93
CA GLU A 379 4.50 -7.00 21.28
C GLU A 379 4.43 -5.46 21.23
N ASN A 380 5.25 -4.83 20.40
CA ASN A 380 5.31 -3.37 20.31
C ASN A 380 4.10 -2.81 19.58
N VAL A 381 3.64 -3.42 18.48
CA VAL A 381 2.42 -3.02 17.78
C VAL A 381 1.18 -3.19 18.67
N SER A 382 1.14 -4.22 19.52
CA SER A 382 0.06 -4.38 20.53
C SER A 382 0.02 -3.20 21.50
N LYS A 383 1.18 -2.71 21.99
CA LYS A 383 1.24 -1.50 22.83
C LYS A 383 0.81 -0.26 22.06
N ALA A 384 1.25 -0.10 20.80
CA ALA A 384 0.81 0.99 19.95
C ALA A 384 -0.72 1.02 19.82
N TYR A 385 -1.33 -0.13 19.55
CA TYR A 385 -2.78 -0.27 19.41
C TYR A 385 -3.53 0.03 20.72
N GLN A 386 -2.96 -0.36 21.88
CA GLN A 386 -3.51 -0.01 23.18
C GLN A 386 -3.58 1.51 23.39
N PHE A 387 -2.60 2.26 22.91
CA PHE A 387 -2.50 3.71 23.04
C PHE A 387 -2.97 4.49 21.80
N ARG A 388 -3.60 3.85 20.80
CA ARG A 388 -3.96 4.46 19.52
C ARG A 388 -4.88 5.67 19.63
N ASP A 389 -5.65 5.80 20.72
CA ASP A 389 -6.51 6.95 20.95
C ASP A 389 -5.69 8.23 21.23
N ARG A 390 -4.39 8.09 21.46
CA ARG A 390 -3.41 9.17 21.60
C ARG A 390 -2.60 9.38 20.32
N ALA A 391 -3.17 9.07 19.18
CA ALA A 391 -2.57 9.26 17.87
C ALA A 391 -3.51 10.09 16.98
N SER A 392 -2.96 10.75 15.98
CA SER A 392 -3.74 11.43 14.94
C SER A 392 -4.55 10.42 14.11
N ASP A 393 -5.50 10.88 13.30
CA ASP A 393 -6.30 10.01 12.43
C ASP A 393 -5.42 9.22 11.46
N ALA A 394 -4.40 9.85 10.85
CA ALA A 394 -3.47 9.19 9.94
C ALA A 394 -2.63 8.12 10.66
N GLU A 395 -2.10 8.46 11.83
CA GLU A 395 -1.33 7.51 12.66
C GLU A 395 -2.20 6.36 13.18
N ARG A 396 -3.49 6.61 13.50
CA ARG A 396 -4.43 5.54 13.88
C ARG A 396 -4.67 4.54 12.75
N PHE A 397 -4.74 4.98 11.51
CA PHE A 397 -4.80 4.07 10.37
C PHE A 397 -3.55 3.19 10.28
N PHE A 398 -2.36 3.79 10.39
CA PHE A 398 -1.10 3.05 10.39
C PHE A 398 -1.05 2.02 11.53
N ILE A 399 -1.36 2.43 12.76
CA ILE A 399 -1.37 1.56 13.94
C ILE A 399 -2.38 0.41 13.78
N THR A 400 -3.58 0.71 13.27
CA THR A 400 -4.64 -0.29 13.10
C THR A 400 -4.27 -1.31 12.01
N ALA A 401 -3.79 -0.84 10.86
CA ALA A 401 -3.34 -1.72 9.79
C ALA A 401 -2.16 -2.60 10.23
N SER A 402 -1.17 -2.02 10.93
CA SER A 402 -0.03 -2.76 11.48
C SER A 402 -0.46 -3.79 12.53
N TYR A 403 -1.47 -3.47 13.36
CA TYR A 403 -2.02 -4.40 14.35
C TYR A 403 -2.71 -5.59 13.68
N ASP A 404 -3.52 -5.34 12.67
CA ASP A 404 -4.20 -6.41 11.94
C ASP A 404 -3.24 -7.25 11.08
N LEU A 405 -2.10 -6.68 10.64
CA LEU A 405 -1.06 -7.41 9.92
C LEU A 405 -0.18 -8.26 10.86
N GLN A 406 0.30 -7.68 11.96
CA GLN A 406 1.41 -8.25 12.75
C GLN A 406 0.96 -8.92 14.05
N VAL A 407 -0.24 -8.58 14.57
CA VAL A 407 -0.74 -9.11 15.84
C VAL A 407 -1.87 -10.11 15.62
N THR A 408 -2.95 -9.68 14.95
CA THR A 408 -4.09 -10.58 14.70
C THR A 408 -3.89 -11.47 13.48
N GLY A 409 -3.07 -11.05 12.52
CA GLY A 409 -2.92 -11.71 11.21
C GLY A 409 -4.21 -11.70 10.38
N ASN A 410 -5.22 -10.88 10.77
CA ASN A 410 -6.50 -10.79 10.07
C ASN A 410 -6.37 -9.88 8.85
N LEU A 411 -5.92 -10.45 7.74
CA LEU A 411 -5.65 -9.69 6.51
C LEU A 411 -6.91 -9.08 5.89
N GLY A 412 -8.09 -9.63 6.17
CA GLY A 412 -9.36 -9.03 5.72
C GLY A 412 -9.64 -7.69 6.41
N LYS A 413 -9.35 -7.59 7.72
CA LYS A 413 -9.44 -6.33 8.47
C LYS A 413 -8.36 -5.35 8.01
N ALA A 414 -7.12 -5.85 7.81
CA ALA A 414 -6.02 -5.04 7.31
C ALA A 414 -6.32 -4.47 5.90
N GLU A 415 -6.87 -5.28 4.96
CA GLU A 415 -7.31 -4.83 3.63
C GLU A 415 -8.31 -3.68 3.77
N GLN A 416 -9.35 -3.85 4.59
CA GLN A 416 -10.37 -2.83 4.82
C GLN A 416 -9.80 -1.54 5.43
N ALA A 417 -8.92 -1.66 6.43
CA ALA A 417 -8.27 -0.51 7.06
C ALA A 417 -7.41 0.28 6.05
N CYS A 418 -6.61 -0.42 5.24
CA CYS A 418 -5.79 0.20 4.19
C CYS A 418 -6.63 0.85 3.09
N GLU A 419 -7.73 0.23 2.66
CA GLU A 419 -8.63 0.81 1.65
C GLU A 419 -9.29 2.11 2.15
N VAL A 420 -9.75 2.15 3.41
CA VAL A 420 -10.32 3.35 4.02
C VAL A 420 -9.25 4.43 4.20
N TRP A 421 -8.03 4.03 4.60
CA TRP A 421 -6.90 4.93 4.73
C TRP A 421 -6.54 5.58 3.38
N ALA A 422 -6.37 4.78 2.32
CA ALA A 422 -6.09 5.26 0.97
C ALA A 422 -7.18 6.19 0.40
N GLN A 423 -8.45 5.98 0.79
CA GLN A 423 -9.56 6.88 0.43
C GLN A 423 -9.51 8.20 1.20
N THR A 424 -9.11 8.18 2.47
CA THR A 424 -9.04 9.37 3.32
C THR A 424 -7.80 10.21 3.01
N TYR A 425 -6.66 9.57 2.77
CA TYR A 425 -5.37 10.17 2.46
C TYR A 425 -4.84 9.64 1.11
N PRO A 426 -5.39 10.09 -0.03
CA PRO A 426 -5.15 9.47 -1.34
C PRO A 426 -3.73 9.66 -1.88
N ARG A 427 -2.88 10.43 -1.20
CA ARG A 427 -1.47 10.66 -1.56
C ARG A 427 -0.49 9.96 -0.62
N ASP A 428 -0.97 9.29 0.41
CA ASP A 428 -0.14 8.49 1.30
C ASP A 428 0.24 7.19 0.60
N VAL A 429 1.53 6.92 0.52
CA VAL A 429 2.07 5.71 -0.15
C VAL A 429 1.90 4.45 0.70
N THR A 430 1.79 4.62 2.02
CA THR A 430 1.85 3.52 2.99
C THR A 430 0.73 2.50 2.83
N PRO A 431 -0.58 2.90 2.74
CA PRO A 431 -1.65 1.92 2.55
C PRO A 431 -1.53 1.14 1.24
N HIS A 432 -1.05 1.79 0.17
CA HIS A 432 -0.82 1.14 -1.13
C HIS A 432 0.34 0.13 -1.05
N SER A 433 1.40 0.48 -0.33
CA SER A 433 2.54 -0.41 -0.07
C SER A 433 2.12 -1.64 0.75
N PHE A 434 1.29 -1.46 1.80
CA PHE A 434 0.79 -2.56 2.63
C PHE A 434 -0.12 -3.50 1.82
N LEU A 435 -1.03 -2.96 1.00
CA LEU A 435 -1.88 -3.76 0.11
C LEU A 435 -1.05 -4.56 -0.89
N SER A 436 -0.04 -3.93 -1.50
CA SER A 436 0.81 -4.54 -2.52
C SER A 436 1.75 -5.61 -1.95
N GLY A 437 2.39 -5.35 -0.80
CA GLY A 437 3.47 -6.19 -0.28
C GLY A 437 3.02 -7.28 0.68
N PHE A 438 2.04 -6.99 1.54
CA PHE A 438 1.75 -7.85 2.69
C PHE A 438 0.34 -8.44 2.70
N ILE A 439 -0.61 -7.88 1.94
CA ILE A 439 -2.00 -8.31 1.96
C ILE A 439 -2.37 -9.10 0.71
N TYR A 440 -2.28 -8.49 -0.46
CA TYR A 440 -2.67 -9.14 -1.71
C TYR A 440 -1.85 -10.37 -2.09
N PRO A 441 -0.52 -10.43 -1.84
CA PRO A 441 0.24 -11.65 -2.10
C PRO A 441 -0.26 -12.86 -1.29
N VAL A 442 -0.60 -12.68 0.00
CA VAL A 442 -1.12 -13.78 0.83
C VAL A 442 -2.50 -14.27 0.36
N PHE A 443 -3.28 -13.39 -0.26
CA PHE A 443 -4.54 -13.77 -0.92
C PHE A 443 -4.37 -14.35 -2.34
N GLY A 444 -3.15 -14.38 -2.88
CA GLY A 444 -2.90 -14.75 -4.28
C GLY A 444 -3.48 -13.74 -5.29
N LYS A 445 -3.73 -12.50 -4.87
CA LYS A 445 -4.28 -11.40 -5.70
C LYS A 445 -3.16 -10.55 -6.32
N TYR A 446 -2.22 -11.18 -6.98
CA TYR A 446 -0.97 -10.55 -7.44
C TYR A 446 -1.17 -9.40 -8.44
N GLU A 447 -2.17 -9.48 -9.33
CA GLU A 447 -2.49 -8.39 -10.26
C GLU A 447 -2.93 -7.13 -9.51
N LYS A 448 -3.73 -7.28 -8.44
CA LYS A 448 -4.05 -6.15 -7.56
C LYS A 448 -2.81 -5.63 -6.83
N GLY A 449 -1.93 -6.54 -6.41
CA GLY A 449 -0.63 -6.17 -5.85
C GLY A 449 0.19 -5.31 -6.83
N VAL A 450 0.20 -5.65 -8.12
CA VAL A 450 0.85 -4.86 -9.17
C VAL A 450 0.19 -3.47 -9.31
N GLU A 451 -1.14 -3.38 -9.28
CA GLU A 451 -1.85 -2.10 -9.36
C GLU A 451 -1.46 -1.16 -8.23
N GLU A 452 -1.49 -1.66 -6.99
CA GLU A 452 -1.14 -0.87 -5.81
C GLU A 452 0.35 -0.54 -5.73
N GLY A 453 1.24 -1.49 -6.10
CA GLY A 453 2.69 -1.24 -6.17
C GLY A 453 3.06 -0.20 -7.23
N ARG A 454 2.40 -0.21 -8.40
CA ARG A 454 2.58 0.85 -9.41
C ARG A 454 2.13 2.21 -8.87
N LYS A 455 1.01 2.26 -8.17
CA LYS A 455 0.50 3.48 -7.56
C LYS A 455 1.45 4.01 -6.48
N THR A 456 2.04 3.12 -5.66
CA THR A 456 3.07 3.48 -4.69
C THR A 456 4.26 4.18 -5.36
N VAL A 457 4.81 3.59 -6.43
CA VAL A 457 5.93 4.17 -7.20
C VAL A 457 5.54 5.45 -7.95
N GLU A 458 4.29 5.60 -8.37
CA GLU A 458 3.78 6.83 -9.00
C GLU A 458 3.66 7.97 -8.00
N LEU A 459 3.13 7.70 -6.81
CA LEU A 459 2.97 8.70 -5.74
C LEU A 459 4.32 9.17 -5.19
N ASP A 460 5.23 8.25 -4.92
CA ASP A 460 6.60 8.56 -4.53
C ASP A 460 7.62 7.69 -5.28
N PRO A 461 8.22 8.23 -6.35
CA PRO A 461 9.24 7.53 -7.13
C PRO A 461 10.57 7.30 -6.39
N ASP A 462 10.75 7.87 -5.21
CA ASP A 462 11.96 7.73 -4.39
C ASP A 462 11.75 6.78 -3.19
N PHE A 463 10.56 6.20 -3.04
CA PHE A 463 10.21 5.22 -2.02
C PHE A 463 10.67 3.81 -2.42
N ALA A 464 11.81 3.36 -1.90
CA ALA A 464 12.48 2.10 -2.29
C ALA A 464 11.60 0.86 -2.10
N ILE A 465 10.84 0.77 -1.00
CA ILE A 465 9.94 -0.36 -0.70
C ILE A 465 8.88 -0.52 -1.80
N GLY A 466 8.41 0.57 -2.40
CA GLY A 466 7.44 0.51 -3.51
C GLY A 466 7.95 -0.30 -4.70
N TYR A 467 9.25 -0.21 -5.01
CA TYR A 467 9.85 -1.02 -6.06
C TYR A 467 9.99 -2.49 -5.64
N SER A 468 10.35 -2.75 -4.39
CA SER A 468 10.45 -4.13 -3.88
C SER A 468 9.11 -4.85 -3.93
N VAL A 469 8.06 -4.29 -3.35
CA VAL A 469 6.73 -4.93 -3.33
C VAL A 469 6.15 -5.12 -4.74
N LEU A 470 6.41 -4.20 -5.66
CA LEU A 470 6.02 -4.33 -7.06
C LEU A 470 6.79 -5.45 -7.76
N THR A 471 8.10 -5.58 -7.48
CA THR A 471 8.96 -6.63 -8.07
C THR A 471 8.53 -8.01 -7.61
N TYR A 472 8.24 -8.23 -6.32
CA TYR A 472 7.73 -9.51 -5.82
C TYR A 472 6.44 -9.92 -6.53
N ASN A 473 5.47 -9.02 -6.69
CA ASN A 473 4.25 -9.33 -7.42
C ASN A 473 4.51 -9.74 -8.88
N TYR A 474 5.50 -9.14 -9.54
CA TYR A 474 5.90 -9.57 -10.89
C TYR A 474 6.59 -10.95 -10.89
N ILE A 475 7.40 -11.26 -9.87
CA ILE A 475 8.03 -12.60 -9.71
C ILE A 475 6.93 -13.65 -9.52
N TYR A 476 5.96 -13.43 -8.63
CA TYR A 476 4.85 -14.35 -8.38
C TYR A 476 4.00 -14.61 -9.65
N LEU A 477 3.90 -13.62 -10.53
CA LEU A 477 3.22 -13.73 -11.83
C LEU A 477 4.13 -14.26 -12.96
N GLU A 478 5.38 -14.62 -12.67
CA GLU A 478 6.43 -15.01 -13.64
C GLU A 478 6.67 -13.95 -14.74
N ARG A 479 6.35 -12.69 -14.46
CA ARG A 479 6.60 -11.55 -15.34
C ARG A 479 8.02 -11.02 -15.12
N LEU A 480 9.02 -11.87 -15.41
CA LEU A 480 10.41 -11.63 -15.03
C LEU A 480 11.05 -10.43 -15.73
N GLU A 481 10.61 -10.07 -16.94
CA GLU A 481 11.06 -8.86 -17.65
C GLU A 481 10.56 -7.59 -16.96
N ASP A 482 9.31 -7.58 -16.48
CA ASP A 482 8.74 -6.47 -15.72
C ASP A 482 9.42 -6.33 -14.35
N ALA A 483 9.71 -7.45 -13.69
CA ALA A 483 10.45 -7.50 -12.42
C ALA A 483 11.85 -6.89 -12.57
N GLU A 484 12.62 -7.35 -13.56
CA GLU A 484 13.95 -6.84 -13.83
C GLU A 484 13.94 -5.36 -14.24
N GLY A 485 13.00 -4.95 -15.09
CA GLY A 485 12.82 -3.55 -15.48
C GLY A 485 12.47 -2.65 -14.27
N THR A 486 11.78 -3.19 -13.26
CA THR A 486 11.47 -2.49 -12.01
C THR A 486 12.73 -2.32 -11.16
N LEU A 487 13.53 -3.38 -10.98
CA LEU A 487 14.82 -3.32 -10.30
C LEU A 487 15.82 -2.37 -11.00
N GLN A 488 15.86 -2.36 -12.32
CA GLN A 488 16.71 -1.44 -13.09
C GLN A 488 16.32 0.02 -12.87
N ARG A 489 15.02 0.31 -12.77
CA ARG A 489 14.55 1.67 -12.43
C ARG A 489 14.95 2.09 -11.02
N ALA A 490 14.90 1.17 -10.05
CA ALA A 490 15.38 1.42 -8.68
C ALA A 490 16.88 1.67 -8.65
N SER A 491 17.70 0.83 -9.30
CA SER A 491 19.17 0.97 -9.34
C SER A 491 19.64 2.21 -10.06
N GLY A 492 18.93 2.66 -11.11
CA GLY A 492 19.25 3.87 -11.87
C GLY A 492 19.13 5.15 -11.06
N ARG A 493 18.41 5.12 -9.99
CA ARG A 493 18.32 6.17 -8.96
C ARG A 493 19.19 5.73 -7.79
N ARG A 494 20.43 6.17 -7.75
CA ARG A 494 21.40 5.77 -6.71
C ARG A 494 20.78 5.70 -5.31
N LYS A 495 20.95 4.54 -4.61
CA LYS A 495 20.50 4.22 -3.25
C LYS A 495 19.00 3.92 -3.08
N LEU A 496 18.27 3.57 -4.10
CA LEU A 496 16.98 2.90 -3.95
C LEU A 496 17.12 1.36 -3.89
N GLU A 497 18.34 0.83 -3.90
CA GLU A 497 18.60 -0.58 -3.63
C GLU A 497 18.54 -0.85 -2.13
N ILE A 498 17.75 -1.83 -1.76
CA ILE A 498 17.60 -2.36 -0.42
C ILE A 498 17.96 -3.85 -0.45
N PRO A 499 18.20 -4.53 0.68
CA PRO A 499 18.53 -5.96 0.73
C PRO A 499 17.63 -6.84 -0.11
N ASP A 500 16.32 -6.58 -0.10
CA ASP A 500 15.31 -7.25 -0.95
C ASP A 500 15.70 -7.27 -2.43
N SER A 501 16.26 -6.18 -2.93
CA SER A 501 16.62 -6.06 -4.35
C SER A 501 17.67 -7.10 -4.78
N LEU A 502 18.56 -7.49 -3.87
CA LEU A 502 19.57 -8.52 -4.14
C LEU A 502 18.94 -9.92 -4.13
N VAL A 503 18.06 -10.20 -3.16
CA VAL A 503 17.29 -11.43 -3.09
C VAL A 503 16.43 -11.60 -4.35
N GLN A 504 15.71 -10.57 -4.75
CA GLN A 504 14.88 -10.58 -5.96
C GLN A 504 15.69 -10.82 -7.24
N ARG A 505 16.90 -10.26 -7.34
CA ARG A 505 17.82 -10.58 -8.47
C ARG A 505 18.24 -12.04 -8.47
N TYR A 506 18.48 -12.60 -7.29
CA TYR A 506 18.82 -14.02 -7.14
C TYR A 506 17.65 -14.91 -7.59
N GLU A 507 16.43 -14.62 -7.12
CA GLU A 507 15.22 -15.36 -7.51
C GLU A 507 14.91 -15.29 -9.01
N ILE A 508 15.03 -14.10 -9.63
CA ILE A 508 14.86 -13.93 -11.08
C ILE A 508 15.89 -14.76 -11.84
N ALA A 509 17.15 -14.74 -11.39
CA ALA A 509 18.22 -15.55 -12.01
C ALA A 509 17.95 -17.04 -11.86
N PHE A 510 17.49 -17.48 -10.67
CA PHE A 510 17.11 -18.87 -10.42
C PHE A 510 15.97 -19.33 -11.35
N LEU A 511 14.90 -18.56 -11.44
CA LEU A 511 13.75 -18.88 -12.32
C LEU A 511 14.12 -18.96 -13.80
N ARG A 512 15.13 -18.19 -14.23
CA ARG A 512 15.70 -18.24 -15.59
C ARG A 512 16.74 -19.34 -15.79
N GLY A 513 17.21 -19.98 -14.72
CA GLY A 513 18.34 -20.92 -14.77
C GLY A 513 19.68 -20.25 -15.04
N ASP A 514 19.80 -18.92 -14.76
CA ASP A 514 21.03 -18.14 -14.93
C ASP A 514 21.94 -18.29 -13.69
N LYS A 515 22.77 -19.34 -13.69
CA LYS A 515 23.73 -19.59 -12.60
C LYS A 515 24.69 -18.44 -12.37
N ALA A 516 25.19 -17.82 -13.44
CA ALA A 516 26.09 -16.68 -13.29
C ALA A 516 25.39 -15.45 -12.68
N GLY A 517 24.09 -15.28 -12.94
CA GLY A 517 23.24 -14.27 -12.31
C GLY A 517 23.09 -14.50 -10.82
N MET A 518 22.84 -15.75 -10.40
CA MET A 518 22.76 -16.15 -9.00
C MET A 518 24.08 -15.88 -8.27
N GLU A 519 25.21 -16.34 -8.82
CA GLU A 519 26.55 -16.09 -8.26
C GLU A 519 26.86 -14.59 -8.11
N ARG A 520 26.47 -13.77 -9.09
CA ARG A 520 26.64 -12.30 -9.02
C ARG A 520 25.79 -11.68 -7.90
N ALA A 521 24.54 -12.10 -7.74
CA ALA A 521 23.65 -11.58 -6.69
C ALA A 521 24.18 -11.95 -5.29
N ALA A 522 24.58 -13.21 -5.09
CA ALA A 522 25.19 -13.70 -3.86
C ALA A 522 26.48 -12.94 -3.51
N ALA A 523 27.37 -12.75 -4.50
CA ALA A 523 28.62 -12.02 -4.29
C ALA A 523 28.41 -10.54 -3.91
N LEU A 524 27.34 -9.89 -4.39
CA LEU A 524 27.00 -8.52 -4.01
C LEU A 524 26.46 -8.41 -2.58
N GLY A 525 25.81 -9.46 -2.07
CA GLY A 525 25.29 -9.48 -0.70
C GLY A 525 26.31 -9.90 0.35
N ASN A 526 27.45 -10.44 -0.05
CA ASN A 526 28.47 -10.90 0.88
C ASN A 526 29.09 -9.72 1.67
N GLY A 527 28.96 -9.73 2.99
CA GLY A 527 29.38 -8.65 3.88
C GLY A 527 28.42 -7.44 3.91
N GLU A 528 27.30 -7.48 3.18
CA GLU A 528 26.29 -6.42 3.22
C GLU A 528 25.30 -6.70 4.36
N SER A 529 25.24 -5.78 5.33
CA SER A 529 24.35 -5.90 6.48
C SER A 529 22.87 -6.03 6.05
N GLY A 530 22.20 -7.05 6.59
CA GLY A 530 20.80 -7.33 6.30
C GLY A 530 20.52 -8.08 4.99
N ALA A 531 21.55 -8.38 4.17
CA ALA A 531 21.42 -9.11 2.92
C ALA A 531 22.15 -10.46 2.93
N GLU A 532 23.30 -10.55 3.61
CA GLU A 532 24.18 -11.73 3.55
C GLU A 532 23.50 -13.01 4.04
N ASP A 533 22.86 -12.96 5.20
CA ASP A 533 22.16 -14.11 5.75
C ASP A 533 20.96 -14.53 4.91
N TRP A 534 20.20 -13.57 4.40
CA TRP A 534 19.04 -13.82 3.58
C TRP A 534 19.39 -14.47 2.22
N LEU A 535 20.44 -13.96 1.57
CA LEU A 535 20.96 -14.56 0.33
C LEU A 535 21.58 -15.94 0.57
N SER A 536 22.27 -16.13 1.71
CA SER A 536 22.84 -17.45 2.07
C SER A 536 21.74 -18.50 2.28
N ASP A 537 20.58 -18.11 2.83
CA ASP A 537 19.43 -19.01 2.94
C ASP A 537 18.81 -19.30 1.57
N GLN A 538 18.73 -18.30 0.66
CA GLN A 538 18.31 -18.53 -0.73
C GLN A 538 19.25 -19.51 -1.47
N GLU A 539 20.56 -19.41 -1.26
CA GLU A 539 21.52 -20.35 -1.80
C GLU A 539 21.32 -21.77 -1.22
N ALA A 540 21.05 -21.87 0.09
CA ALA A 540 20.73 -23.13 0.74
C ALA A 540 19.51 -23.80 0.12
N LEU A 541 18.44 -23.04 -0.12
CA LEU A 541 17.23 -23.55 -0.76
C LEU A 541 17.46 -23.98 -2.22
N ALA A 542 18.18 -23.19 -3.00
CA ALA A 542 18.52 -23.55 -4.38
C ALA A 542 19.37 -24.84 -4.45
N LEU A 543 20.27 -25.05 -3.50
CA LEU A 543 21.03 -26.28 -3.33
C LEU A 543 20.11 -27.45 -2.94
N ALA A 544 19.20 -27.23 -1.98
CA ALA A 544 18.23 -28.24 -1.56
C ALA A 544 17.27 -28.62 -2.72
N TYR A 545 16.81 -27.62 -3.49
CA TYR A 545 16.00 -27.83 -4.70
C TYR A 545 16.66 -28.78 -5.70
N SER A 546 17.98 -28.73 -5.83
CA SER A 546 18.76 -29.58 -6.74
C SER A 546 19.34 -30.83 -6.07
N GLY A 547 19.01 -31.09 -4.80
CA GLY A 547 19.44 -32.28 -4.04
C GLY A 547 20.86 -32.22 -3.48
N HIS A 548 21.53 -31.07 -3.43
CA HIS A 548 22.85 -30.89 -2.80
C HIS A 548 22.69 -30.56 -1.32
N LEU A 549 22.13 -31.52 -0.56
CA LEU A 549 21.72 -31.29 0.84
C LEU A 549 22.88 -31.05 1.80
N GLN A 550 24.07 -31.61 1.53
CA GLN A 550 25.25 -31.38 2.36
C GLN A 550 25.73 -29.93 2.25
N GLU A 551 25.78 -29.39 1.03
CA GLU A 551 26.13 -28.00 0.78
C GLU A 551 25.04 -27.07 1.30
N ALA A 552 23.76 -27.39 1.07
CA ALA A 552 22.60 -26.66 1.60
C ALA A 552 22.68 -26.48 3.11
N LYS A 553 23.03 -27.53 3.87
CA LYS A 553 23.23 -27.47 5.33
C LYS A 553 24.33 -26.51 5.75
N ILE A 554 25.41 -26.44 4.99
CA ILE A 554 26.52 -25.52 5.28
C ILE A 554 26.03 -24.07 5.10
N MET A 555 25.36 -23.79 4.00
CA MET A 555 24.85 -22.45 3.69
C MET A 555 23.76 -22.02 4.68
N SER A 556 22.78 -22.88 4.99
CA SER A 556 21.74 -22.57 5.99
C SER A 556 22.30 -22.29 7.39
N ARG A 557 23.32 -23.03 7.82
CA ARG A 557 24.03 -22.73 9.08
C ARG A 557 24.74 -21.40 9.01
N HIS A 558 25.42 -21.10 7.91
CA HIS A 558 26.05 -19.80 7.70
C HIS A 558 25.03 -18.67 7.82
N ALA A 559 23.87 -18.78 7.13
CA ALA A 559 22.78 -17.83 7.23
C ALA A 559 22.31 -17.61 8.68
N ALA A 560 22.07 -18.72 9.42
CA ALA A 560 21.66 -18.66 10.82
C ALA A 560 22.74 -18.03 11.72
N ASP A 561 24.01 -18.31 11.48
CA ASP A 561 25.12 -17.76 12.28
C ASP A 561 25.29 -16.25 12.02
N VAL A 562 25.16 -15.78 10.77
CA VAL A 562 25.18 -14.35 10.42
C VAL A 562 23.99 -13.62 11.07
N ALA A 563 22.79 -14.20 10.99
CA ALA A 563 21.59 -13.62 11.64
C ALA A 563 21.77 -13.49 13.16
N ARG A 564 22.33 -14.53 13.84
CA ARG A 564 22.62 -14.47 15.29
C ARG A 564 23.67 -13.41 15.64
N GLN A 565 24.70 -13.23 14.82
CA GLN A 565 25.73 -12.21 15.03
C GLN A 565 25.12 -10.80 14.96
N SER A 566 24.09 -10.61 14.16
CA SER A 566 23.30 -9.38 14.06
C SER A 566 22.17 -9.31 15.11
N ALA A 567 22.14 -10.19 16.09
CA ALA A 567 21.10 -10.29 17.13
C ALA A 567 19.67 -10.58 16.58
N HIS A 568 19.55 -11.17 15.39
CA HIS A 568 18.31 -11.61 14.77
C HIS A 568 18.04 -13.08 15.08
N GLY A 569 17.68 -13.38 16.32
CA GLY A 569 17.51 -14.75 16.81
C GLY A 569 16.33 -15.46 16.16
N GLU A 570 15.21 -14.78 16.00
CA GLU A 570 14.02 -15.34 15.37
C GLU A 570 14.28 -15.68 13.89
N ARG A 571 14.90 -14.77 13.15
CA ARG A 571 15.28 -15.00 11.75
C ARG A 571 16.24 -16.19 11.58
N ALA A 572 17.19 -16.36 12.50
CA ALA A 572 18.04 -17.55 12.52
C ALA A 572 17.24 -18.85 12.75
N ALA A 573 16.25 -18.82 13.64
CA ALA A 573 15.36 -19.96 13.87
C ALA A 573 14.47 -20.29 12.65
N LEU A 574 14.05 -19.28 11.87
CA LEU A 574 13.34 -19.49 10.61
C LEU A 574 14.21 -20.25 9.60
N TYR A 575 15.49 -19.90 9.44
CA TYR A 575 16.41 -20.60 8.54
C TYR A 575 16.62 -22.05 8.98
N GLU A 576 16.80 -22.31 10.28
CA GLU A 576 16.91 -23.67 10.82
C GLU A 576 15.61 -24.48 10.64
N THR A 577 14.46 -23.81 10.73
CA THR A 577 13.14 -24.41 10.45
C THR A 577 13.00 -24.78 8.98
N GLY A 578 13.39 -23.90 8.06
CA GLY A 578 13.44 -24.17 6.62
C GLY A 578 14.32 -25.39 6.32
N ALA A 579 15.52 -25.47 6.97
CA ALA A 579 16.41 -26.60 6.83
C ALA A 579 15.78 -27.92 7.32
N ALA A 580 15.07 -27.90 8.44
CA ALA A 580 14.36 -29.07 8.93
C ALA A 580 13.25 -29.53 7.97
N LEU A 581 12.56 -28.59 7.34
CA LEU A 581 11.49 -28.88 6.38
C LEU A 581 12.02 -29.62 5.13
N TRP A 582 13.04 -29.07 4.44
CA TRP A 582 13.53 -29.76 3.26
C TRP A 582 14.26 -31.09 3.57
N GLU A 583 14.86 -31.24 4.78
CA GLU A 583 15.35 -32.53 5.24
C GLU A 583 14.18 -33.55 5.40
N ALA A 584 13.06 -33.12 6.01
CA ALA A 584 11.89 -33.97 6.20
C ALA A 584 11.25 -34.36 4.86
N PHE A 585 11.09 -33.44 3.93
CA PHE A 585 10.61 -33.74 2.57
C PHE A 585 11.51 -34.71 1.80
N CYS A 586 12.81 -34.71 2.08
CA CYS A 586 13.78 -35.64 1.48
C CYS A 586 13.86 -36.99 2.19
N GLY A 587 13.12 -37.20 3.29
CA GLY A 587 13.08 -38.43 4.07
C GLY A 587 14.27 -38.60 5.02
N ILE A 588 14.88 -37.49 5.50
CA ILE A 588 16.01 -37.50 6.47
C ILE A 588 15.48 -37.22 7.88
N GLU A 589 14.56 -38.07 8.35
CA GLU A 589 13.76 -37.88 9.55
C GLU A 589 14.55 -37.59 10.85
N PRO A 590 15.63 -38.34 11.24
CA PRO A 590 16.27 -38.10 12.55
C PRO A 590 16.99 -36.76 12.66
N SER A 591 17.46 -36.20 11.56
CA SER A 591 18.09 -34.87 11.51
C SER A 591 17.03 -33.77 11.51
N ALA A 592 16.01 -33.89 10.68
CA ALA A 592 14.90 -32.95 10.59
C ALA A 592 14.22 -32.74 11.95
N THR A 593 13.86 -33.81 12.67
CA THR A 593 13.24 -33.73 14.00
C THR A 593 14.11 -32.99 15.02
N ARG A 594 15.43 -33.28 15.06
CA ARG A 594 16.34 -32.59 16.00
C ARG A 594 16.51 -31.11 15.69
N ASN A 595 16.67 -30.76 14.41
CA ASN A 595 16.84 -29.39 13.97
C ASN A 595 15.55 -28.57 14.21
N ALA A 596 14.38 -29.17 13.93
CA ALA A 596 13.09 -28.57 14.19
C ALA A 596 12.88 -28.23 15.70
N ILE A 597 13.18 -29.15 16.59
CA ILE A 597 13.05 -28.91 18.05
C ILE A 597 14.02 -27.81 18.51
N ALA A 598 15.27 -27.82 18.02
CA ALA A 598 16.27 -26.80 18.37
C ALA A 598 15.86 -25.40 17.95
N ALA A 599 15.19 -25.22 16.78
CA ALA A 599 14.69 -23.93 16.33
C ALA A 599 13.66 -23.33 17.31
N LEU A 600 12.77 -24.16 17.90
CA LEU A 600 11.77 -23.72 18.88
C LEU A 600 12.35 -23.32 20.24
N GLU A 601 13.59 -23.71 20.55
CA GLU A 601 14.30 -23.21 21.73
C GLU A 601 14.69 -21.73 21.56
N THR A 602 14.87 -21.28 20.34
CA THR A 602 15.27 -19.92 20.00
C THR A 602 14.07 -19.00 19.81
N SER A 603 13.05 -19.43 19.05
CA SER A 603 11.83 -18.66 18.79
C SER A 603 10.57 -19.54 18.82
N LYS A 604 9.49 -18.95 19.34
CA LYS A 604 8.13 -19.50 19.26
C LYS A 604 7.22 -18.59 18.42
N GLY A 605 7.78 -18.00 17.39
CA GLY A 605 7.02 -17.24 16.40
C GLY A 605 6.03 -18.13 15.67
N ARG A 606 5.03 -17.52 15.06
CA ARG A 606 3.98 -18.22 14.31
C ARG A 606 4.55 -19.10 13.20
N ASP A 607 5.48 -18.58 12.45
CA ASP A 607 6.02 -19.21 11.25
C ASP A 607 7.01 -20.33 11.58
N GLU A 608 7.84 -20.15 12.63
CA GLU A 608 8.69 -21.21 13.17
C GLU A 608 7.88 -22.35 13.72
N GLU A 609 6.87 -22.06 14.52
CA GLU A 609 6.01 -23.09 15.11
C GLU A 609 5.28 -23.91 14.04
N TYR A 610 4.77 -23.24 12.98
CA TYR A 610 4.19 -23.92 11.84
C TYR A 610 5.20 -24.82 11.12
N GLY A 611 6.34 -24.28 10.75
CA GLY A 611 7.35 -25.03 9.99
C GLY A 611 7.87 -26.23 10.79
N VAL A 612 8.11 -26.05 12.10
CA VAL A 612 8.51 -27.16 12.99
C VAL A 612 7.42 -28.21 13.11
N ALA A 613 6.17 -27.80 13.34
CA ALA A 613 5.05 -28.74 13.40
C ALA A 613 4.91 -29.55 12.10
N PHE A 614 5.14 -28.90 10.96
CA PHE A 614 5.05 -29.54 9.66
C PHE A 614 6.21 -30.51 9.42
N ALA A 615 7.46 -30.14 9.78
CA ALA A 615 8.61 -31.04 9.71
C ALA A 615 8.46 -32.27 10.59
N LEU A 616 7.92 -32.12 11.83
CA LEU A 616 7.60 -33.20 12.73
C LEU A 616 6.51 -34.13 12.16
N ALA A 617 5.46 -33.57 11.56
CA ALA A 617 4.42 -34.35 10.91
C ALA A 617 4.97 -35.20 9.74
N LEU A 618 5.78 -34.59 8.88
CA LEU A 618 6.46 -35.30 7.76
C LEU A 618 7.42 -36.39 8.27
N SER A 619 8.05 -36.18 9.42
CA SER A 619 8.96 -37.15 10.07
C SER A 619 8.20 -38.22 10.89
N GLY A 620 6.87 -38.23 10.91
CA GLY A 620 6.04 -39.23 11.59
C GLY A 620 5.78 -38.95 13.08
N ASP A 621 6.31 -37.85 13.66
CA ASP A 621 6.00 -37.45 15.05
C ASP A 621 4.68 -36.68 15.12
N SER A 622 3.60 -37.40 14.90
CA SER A 622 2.24 -36.84 14.90
C SER A 622 1.83 -36.25 16.25
N SER A 623 2.37 -36.75 17.37
CA SER A 623 1.98 -36.28 18.70
C SER A 623 2.50 -34.90 19.02
N GLN A 624 3.79 -34.65 18.80
CA GLN A 624 4.37 -33.32 19.00
C GLN A 624 3.82 -32.31 17.98
N SER A 625 3.68 -32.73 16.71
CA SER A 625 3.08 -31.92 15.67
C SER A 625 1.64 -31.48 16.01
N GLN A 626 0.78 -32.37 16.51
CA GLN A 626 -0.58 -32.01 16.95
C GLN A 626 -0.56 -31.00 18.09
N THR A 627 0.37 -31.17 19.07
CA THR A 627 0.48 -30.22 20.19
C THR A 627 0.80 -28.79 19.69
N LEU A 628 1.68 -28.66 18.71
CA LEU A 628 2.00 -27.36 18.11
C LEU A 628 0.86 -26.83 17.25
N ALA A 629 0.12 -27.69 16.54
CA ALA A 629 -1.08 -27.28 15.81
C ALA A 629 -2.14 -26.69 16.73
N ASP A 630 -2.38 -27.34 17.90
CA ASP A 630 -3.35 -26.85 18.89
C ASP A 630 -2.88 -25.51 19.50
N ASP A 631 -1.56 -25.32 19.69
CA ASP A 631 -1.00 -24.05 20.17
C ASP A 631 -1.16 -22.93 19.14
N LEU A 632 -0.88 -23.20 17.86
CA LEU A 632 -1.10 -22.26 16.76
C LEU A 632 -2.57 -21.82 16.67
N GLU A 633 -3.52 -22.75 16.71
CA GLU A 633 -4.94 -22.44 16.68
C GLU A 633 -5.37 -21.56 17.85
N ARG A 634 -4.85 -21.85 19.04
CA ARG A 634 -5.14 -21.10 20.27
C ARG A 634 -4.55 -19.69 20.26
N ARG A 635 -3.31 -19.55 19.79
CA ARG A 635 -2.58 -18.26 19.81
C ARG A 635 -2.96 -17.33 18.67
N PHE A 636 -3.31 -17.87 17.51
CA PHE A 636 -3.57 -17.14 16.28
C PHE A 636 -4.96 -17.41 15.68
N PRO A 637 -6.05 -17.24 16.47
CA PRO A 637 -7.40 -17.68 16.07
C PRO A 637 -8.01 -16.87 14.91
N GLU A 638 -7.50 -15.65 14.66
CA GLU A 638 -7.96 -14.78 13.56
C GLU A 638 -7.01 -14.76 12.37
N ASP A 639 -5.82 -15.32 12.51
CA ASP A 639 -4.77 -15.21 11.49
C ASP A 639 -5.15 -15.93 10.19
N THR A 640 -5.08 -15.20 9.09
CA THR A 640 -5.49 -15.67 7.76
C THR A 640 -4.60 -16.82 7.27
N ALA A 641 -3.27 -16.72 7.45
CA ALA A 641 -2.34 -17.75 7.01
C ALA A 641 -2.50 -19.02 7.84
N VAL A 642 -2.65 -18.91 9.16
CA VAL A 642 -2.87 -20.04 10.08
C VAL A 642 -4.16 -20.75 9.74
N ARG A 643 -5.27 -20.05 9.61
CA ARG A 643 -6.60 -20.63 9.40
C ARG A 643 -6.78 -21.29 8.04
N PHE A 644 -6.24 -20.71 7.00
CA PHE A 644 -6.51 -21.09 5.62
C PHE A 644 -5.33 -21.72 4.88
N GLY A 645 -4.13 -21.65 5.44
CA GLY A 645 -2.93 -22.24 4.88
C GLY A 645 -2.29 -23.28 5.81
N TYR A 646 -1.84 -22.84 6.98
CA TYR A 646 -1.00 -23.63 7.89
C TYR A 646 -1.73 -24.81 8.53
N LEU A 647 -2.79 -24.56 9.28
CA LEU A 647 -3.54 -25.62 9.96
C LEU A 647 -4.18 -26.62 9.00
N PRO A 648 -4.79 -26.20 7.88
CA PRO A 648 -5.33 -27.17 6.93
C PRO A 648 -4.27 -28.11 6.35
N ALA A 649 -3.09 -27.57 5.98
CA ALA A 649 -1.99 -28.37 5.46
C ALA A 649 -1.45 -29.34 6.52
N LEU A 650 -1.21 -28.84 7.75
CA LEU A 650 -0.70 -29.62 8.87
C LEU A 650 -1.65 -30.74 9.27
N HIS A 651 -2.93 -30.45 9.50
CA HIS A 651 -3.93 -31.46 9.83
C HIS A 651 -4.11 -32.49 8.71
N ALA A 652 -3.92 -32.11 7.44
CA ALA A 652 -3.97 -33.05 6.34
C ALA A 652 -2.79 -34.02 6.34
N VAL A 653 -1.55 -33.57 6.65
CA VAL A 653 -0.40 -34.47 6.84
C VAL A 653 -0.65 -35.42 8.01
N LEU A 654 -1.16 -34.92 9.13
CA LEU A 654 -1.52 -35.77 10.29
C LEU A 654 -2.58 -36.81 9.94
N ALA A 655 -3.60 -36.45 9.16
CA ALA A 655 -4.59 -37.40 8.66
C ALA A 655 -3.97 -38.46 7.72
N LEU A 656 -3.01 -38.07 6.87
CA LEU A 656 -2.27 -38.99 6.02
C LEU A 656 -1.44 -40.00 6.86
N ASN A 657 -0.78 -39.53 7.93
CA ASN A 657 -0.04 -40.40 8.84
C ASN A 657 -0.93 -41.44 9.54
N HIS A 658 -2.21 -41.11 9.73
CA HIS A 658 -3.23 -42.07 10.25
C HIS A 658 -3.85 -42.95 9.18
N GLY A 659 -3.48 -42.81 7.89
CA GLY A 659 -4.06 -43.56 6.79
C GLY A 659 -5.46 -43.09 6.36
N GLU A 660 -5.80 -41.83 6.60
CA GLU A 660 -7.10 -41.20 6.32
C GLU A 660 -7.04 -40.22 5.12
N PRO A 661 -6.69 -40.62 3.90
CA PRO A 661 -6.48 -39.71 2.78
C PRO A 661 -7.74 -38.95 2.35
N ALA A 662 -8.92 -39.53 2.51
CA ALA A 662 -10.18 -38.82 2.21
C ALA A 662 -10.42 -37.65 3.15
N LYS A 663 -10.10 -37.80 4.43
CA LYS A 663 -10.17 -36.75 5.44
C LYS A 663 -9.12 -35.66 5.16
N ALA A 664 -7.91 -36.03 4.75
CA ALA A 664 -6.87 -35.06 4.36
C ALA A 664 -7.35 -34.17 3.19
N ILE A 665 -8.00 -34.75 2.18
CA ILE A 665 -8.58 -34.01 1.04
C ILE A 665 -9.70 -33.06 1.54
N GLU A 666 -10.56 -33.51 2.45
CA GLU A 666 -11.63 -32.69 3.03
C GLU A 666 -11.09 -31.49 3.81
N LEU A 667 -10.11 -31.70 4.68
CA LEU A 667 -9.46 -30.65 5.48
C LEU A 667 -8.85 -29.55 4.63
N LEU A 668 -8.34 -29.87 3.43
CA LEU A 668 -7.72 -28.95 2.51
C LEU A 668 -8.71 -28.13 1.67
N GLN A 669 -10.01 -28.37 1.74
CA GLN A 669 -10.99 -27.60 0.96
C GLN A 669 -11.05 -26.12 1.37
N VAL A 670 -10.88 -25.83 2.65
CA VAL A 670 -10.88 -24.46 3.18
C VAL A 670 -9.70 -23.64 2.65
N ALA A 671 -8.58 -24.28 2.28
CA ALA A 671 -7.41 -23.64 1.73
C ALA A 671 -7.56 -23.23 0.26
N VAL A 672 -8.47 -23.83 -0.52
CA VAL A 672 -8.59 -23.64 -1.97
C VAL A 672 -8.65 -22.17 -2.40
N PRO A 673 -9.41 -21.27 -1.76
CA PRO A 673 -9.44 -19.85 -2.14
C PRO A 673 -8.12 -19.12 -1.91
N TYR A 674 -7.23 -19.66 -1.07
CA TYR A 674 -5.97 -19.05 -0.63
C TYR A 674 -4.74 -19.81 -1.10
N GLU A 675 -4.88 -20.98 -1.72
CA GLU A 675 -3.80 -21.93 -2.00
C GLU A 675 -2.67 -21.39 -2.88
N ARG A 676 -2.94 -20.34 -3.67
CA ARG A 676 -1.93 -19.64 -4.47
C ARG A 676 -1.36 -18.42 -3.79
N GLY A 677 -1.69 -18.18 -2.53
CA GLY A 677 -1.10 -17.10 -1.76
C GLY A 677 0.34 -17.42 -1.34
N ALA A 678 1.19 -16.38 -1.30
CA ALA A 678 2.50 -16.45 -0.68
C ALA A 678 2.33 -16.20 0.83
N PRO A 679 2.50 -17.19 1.70
CA PRO A 679 2.33 -17.01 3.14
C PRO A 679 3.45 -16.16 3.73
N PRO A 680 3.28 -15.56 4.93
CA PRO A 680 4.31 -14.74 5.56
C PRO A 680 5.65 -15.45 5.75
N SER A 681 5.64 -16.76 6.05
CA SER A 681 6.85 -17.60 6.17
C SER A 681 7.68 -17.65 4.88
N SER A 682 7.06 -17.44 3.71
CA SER A 682 7.78 -17.41 2.45
C SER A 682 8.56 -16.11 2.22
N PHE A 683 8.39 -15.10 3.06
CA PHE A 683 9.05 -13.82 2.87
C PHE A 683 10.52 -13.84 3.33
N PHE A 684 10.81 -14.39 4.51
CA PHE A 684 12.18 -14.46 5.03
C PHE A 684 12.85 -15.84 4.85
N ALA A 685 12.08 -16.92 4.95
CA ALA A 685 12.61 -18.29 4.94
C ALA A 685 12.07 -19.13 3.77
N PHE A 686 11.29 -18.53 2.88
CA PHE A 686 10.86 -19.05 1.57
C PHE A 686 10.18 -20.43 1.60
N PHE A 687 9.48 -20.78 2.68
CA PHE A 687 8.73 -22.02 2.79
C PHE A 687 7.22 -21.78 2.97
N GLY A 688 6.42 -22.82 2.73
CA GLY A 688 4.98 -22.82 2.96
C GLY A 688 4.12 -22.48 1.75
N ALA A 689 4.70 -21.91 0.70
CA ALA A 689 3.97 -21.59 -0.53
C ALA A 689 3.53 -22.88 -1.25
N LEU A 690 2.24 -22.95 -1.61
CA LEU A 690 1.61 -24.11 -2.27
C LEU A 690 1.66 -25.45 -1.47
N TYR A 691 2.02 -25.43 -0.17
CA TYR A 691 2.00 -26.65 0.66
C TYR A 691 0.62 -27.31 0.73
N PRO A 692 -0.50 -26.58 0.84
CA PRO A 692 -1.83 -27.20 0.77
C PRO A 692 -2.08 -27.95 -0.55
N VAL A 693 -1.55 -27.44 -1.67
CA VAL A 693 -1.64 -28.08 -3.00
C VAL A 693 -0.79 -29.34 -3.03
N TYR A 694 0.44 -29.27 -2.54
CA TYR A 694 1.37 -30.42 -2.50
C TYR A 694 0.78 -31.56 -1.67
N VAL A 695 0.34 -31.28 -0.43
CA VAL A 695 -0.25 -32.27 0.48
C VAL A 695 -1.55 -32.85 -0.07
N ARG A 696 -2.38 -32.04 -0.75
CA ARG A 696 -3.59 -32.53 -1.41
C ARG A 696 -3.26 -33.46 -2.56
N GLY A 697 -2.19 -33.20 -3.30
CA GLY A 697 -1.64 -34.11 -4.30
C GLY A 697 -1.23 -35.45 -3.70
N GLU A 698 -0.50 -35.46 -2.59
CA GLU A 698 -0.13 -36.67 -1.86
C GLU A 698 -1.35 -37.43 -1.31
N ALA A 699 -2.32 -36.73 -0.76
CA ALA A 699 -3.56 -37.31 -0.27
C ALA A 699 -4.36 -37.99 -1.41
N ARG A 700 -4.39 -37.39 -2.59
CA ARG A 700 -5.00 -37.97 -3.79
C ARG A 700 -4.23 -39.20 -4.31
N LEU A 701 -2.89 -39.20 -4.26
CA LEU A 701 -2.09 -40.39 -4.56
C LEU A 701 -2.42 -41.53 -3.61
N ALA A 702 -2.46 -41.27 -2.29
CA ALA A 702 -2.82 -42.25 -1.27
C ALA A 702 -4.27 -42.77 -1.42
N ALA A 703 -5.17 -41.92 -1.93
CA ALA A 703 -6.55 -42.31 -2.25
C ALA A 703 -6.70 -42.96 -3.63
N HIS A 704 -5.63 -43.27 -4.35
CA HIS A 704 -5.59 -43.80 -5.72
C HIS A 704 -6.32 -42.93 -6.78
N GLN A 705 -6.43 -41.62 -6.55
CA GLN A 705 -6.99 -40.62 -7.46
C GLN A 705 -5.90 -40.03 -8.36
N ALA A 706 -5.41 -40.85 -9.29
CA ALA A 706 -4.18 -40.55 -10.05
C ALA A 706 -4.27 -39.29 -10.93
N ALA A 707 -5.40 -39.09 -11.61
CA ALA A 707 -5.59 -37.94 -12.51
C ALA A 707 -5.66 -36.61 -11.72
N GLU A 708 -6.38 -36.63 -10.61
CA GLU A 708 -6.52 -35.48 -9.72
C GLU A 708 -5.21 -35.18 -9.00
N ALA A 709 -4.44 -36.21 -8.59
CA ALA A 709 -3.10 -36.03 -8.02
C ALA A 709 -2.16 -35.36 -9.03
N ALA A 710 -2.15 -35.83 -10.29
CA ALA A 710 -1.36 -35.22 -11.34
C ALA A 710 -1.73 -33.75 -11.56
N ALA A 711 -3.01 -33.39 -11.49
CA ALA A 711 -3.46 -32.02 -11.63
C ALA A 711 -2.95 -31.11 -10.51
N GLU A 712 -2.88 -31.62 -9.25
CA GLU A 712 -2.35 -30.85 -8.12
C GLU A 712 -0.83 -30.58 -8.29
N PHE A 713 -0.03 -31.59 -8.63
CA PHE A 713 1.40 -31.39 -8.82
C PHE A 713 1.71 -30.53 -10.04
N GLN A 714 0.90 -30.63 -11.11
CA GLN A 714 1.02 -29.75 -12.27
C GLN A 714 0.78 -28.28 -11.89
N LYS A 715 -0.16 -27.97 -10.98
CA LYS A 715 -0.35 -26.59 -10.48
C LYS A 715 0.93 -26.01 -9.89
N ILE A 716 1.70 -26.82 -9.15
CA ILE A 716 2.96 -26.35 -8.56
C ILE A 716 3.96 -25.99 -9.68
N LEU A 717 4.04 -26.83 -10.70
CA LEU A 717 4.93 -26.61 -11.85
C LEU A 717 4.49 -25.44 -12.74
N ASP A 718 3.19 -25.16 -12.78
CA ASP A 718 2.60 -24.04 -13.54
C ASP A 718 2.72 -22.68 -12.79
N HIS A 719 3.18 -22.68 -11.53
CA HIS A 719 3.31 -21.48 -10.71
C HIS A 719 4.70 -21.39 -10.06
N ARG A 720 5.72 -21.51 -10.88
CA ARG A 720 7.13 -21.51 -10.44
C ARG A 720 7.53 -20.21 -9.73
N GLY A 721 6.96 -19.08 -10.12
CA GLY A 721 7.20 -17.79 -9.46
C GLY A 721 6.73 -17.72 -8.02
N ILE A 722 5.75 -18.56 -7.61
CA ILE A 722 5.27 -18.62 -6.21
C ILE A 722 6.16 -19.57 -5.38
N VAL A 723 6.61 -20.68 -5.97
CA VAL A 723 7.44 -21.68 -5.30
C VAL A 723 8.91 -21.27 -5.23
N VAL A 724 9.39 -20.62 -6.28
CA VAL A 724 10.77 -20.22 -6.52
C VAL A 724 11.74 -21.39 -6.28
N SER A 725 12.55 -21.34 -5.25
CA SER A 725 13.58 -22.33 -4.89
C SER A 725 13.16 -23.33 -3.80
N ASP A 726 11.89 -23.32 -3.36
CA ASP A 726 11.39 -24.31 -2.40
C ASP A 726 11.48 -25.73 -3.01
N PRO A 727 12.06 -26.71 -2.30
CA PRO A 727 12.25 -28.09 -2.78
C PRO A 727 10.99 -28.79 -3.28
N ILE A 728 9.78 -28.40 -2.84
CA ILE A 728 8.53 -28.99 -3.36
C ILE A 728 8.38 -28.76 -4.87
N GLY A 729 9.00 -27.71 -5.44
CA GLY A 729 9.02 -27.47 -6.87
C GLY A 729 9.73 -28.58 -7.65
N ALA A 730 10.88 -29.05 -7.15
CA ALA A 730 11.57 -30.20 -7.72
C ALA A 730 10.82 -31.51 -7.44
N LEU A 731 10.34 -31.69 -6.20
CA LEU A 731 9.62 -32.89 -5.79
C LEU A 731 8.27 -33.06 -6.52
N ALA A 732 7.65 -31.97 -6.98
CA ALA A 732 6.43 -32.04 -7.78
C ALA A 732 6.62 -32.83 -9.09
N HIS A 733 7.80 -32.79 -9.72
CA HIS A 733 8.09 -33.64 -10.87
C HIS A 733 8.09 -35.12 -10.51
N LEU A 734 8.69 -35.50 -9.38
CA LEU A 734 8.69 -36.87 -8.87
C LEU A 734 7.27 -37.36 -8.58
N GLN A 735 6.49 -36.56 -7.84
CA GLN A 735 5.12 -36.91 -7.48
C GLN A 735 4.21 -37.00 -8.71
N LEU A 736 4.42 -36.14 -9.71
CA LEU A 736 3.75 -36.21 -11.00
C LEU A 736 4.06 -37.52 -11.71
N GLY A 737 5.32 -37.97 -11.67
CA GLY A 737 5.74 -39.28 -12.18
C GLY A 737 5.03 -40.44 -11.50
N ARG A 738 4.89 -40.37 -10.15
CA ARG A 738 4.13 -41.35 -9.35
C ARG A 738 2.65 -41.39 -9.74
N ALA A 739 2.04 -40.17 -9.92
CA ALA A 739 0.64 -40.06 -10.33
C ALA A 739 0.39 -40.67 -11.72
N PHE A 740 1.26 -40.42 -12.71
CA PHE A 740 1.15 -41.03 -14.03
C PHE A 740 1.42 -42.54 -14.00
N ALA A 741 2.36 -43.00 -13.18
CA ALA A 741 2.60 -44.43 -13.01
C ALA A 741 1.38 -45.15 -12.43
N LEU A 742 0.71 -44.52 -11.43
CA LEU A 742 -0.52 -45.02 -10.81
C LEU A 742 -1.68 -45.11 -11.83
N SER A 743 -1.78 -44.13 -12.76
CA SER A 743 -2.78 -44.14 -13.84
C SER A 743 -2.48 -45.13 -14.97
N GLY A 744 -1.30 -45.72 -14.98
CA GLY A 744 -0.82 -46.62 -16.06
C GLY A 744 -0.24 -45.91 -17.28
N ASP A 745 -0.15 -44.56 -17.28
CA ASP A 745 0.50 -43.78 -18.36
C ASP A 745 2.02 -43.82 -18.21
N LYS A 746 2.61 -44.93 -18.66
CA LYS A 746 4.05 -45.15 -18.57
C LYS A 746 4.87 -44.10 -19.32
N THR A 747 4.33 -43.54 -20.38
CA THR A 747 5.07 -42.53 -21.18
C THR A 747 5.23 -41.24 -20.42
N LYS A 748 4.13 -40.69 -19.90
CA LYS A 748 4.19 -39.48 -19.09
C LYS A 748 4.94 -39.72 -17.77
N ALA A 749 4.75 -40.87 -17.13
CA ALA A 749 5.51 -41.24 -15.94
C ALA A 749 7.03 -41.18 -16.20
N LYS A 750 7.51 -41.82 -17.28
CA LYS A 750 8.93 -41.77 -17.65
C LYS A 750 9.44 -40.36 -17.84
N THR A 751 8.68 -39.49 -18.53
CA THR A 751 9.08 -38.11 -18.77
C THR A 751 9.20 -37.35 -17.42
N ALA A 752 8.21 -37.41 -16.56
CA ALA A 752 8.23 -36.73 -15.26
C ALA A 752 9.36 -37.20 -14.32
N TYR A 753 9.63 -38.52 -14.29
CA TYR A 753 10.82 -39.06 -13.60
C TYR A 753 12.13 -38.59 -14.22
N GLN A 754 12.22 -38.50 -15.56
CA GLN A 754 13.40 -37.98 -16.24
C GLN A 754 13.65 -36.51 -15.91
N ASP A 755 12.59 -35.69 -15.86
CA ASP A 755 12.69 -34.30 -15.48
C ASP A 755 13.23 -34.15 -14.05
N PHE A 756 12.69 -34.90 -13.09
CA PHE A 756 13.20 -34.93 -11.72
C PHE A 756 14.67 -35.39 -11.66
N LEU A 757 15.00 -36.51 -12.32
CA LEU A 757 16.37 -37.07 -12.32
C LEU A 757 17.36 -36.16 -13.04
N ALA A 758 16.93 -35.36 -14.00
CA ALA A 758 17.77 -34.35 -14.65
C ALA A 758 18.08 -33.19 -13.73
N LEU A 759 17.08 -32.72 -12.94
CA LEU A 759 17.29 -31.72 -11.90
C LEU A 759 18.26 -32.23 -10.82
N TRP A 760 18.13 -33.50 -10.45
CA TRP A 760 18.91 -34.15 -9.37
C TRP A 760 20.07 -35.00 -9.87
N LYS A 761 20.61 -34.71 -11.08
CA LYS A 761 21.66 -35.52 -11.69
C LYS A 761 22.94 -35.63 -10.85
N ASP A 762 23.28 -34.52 -10.18
CA ASP A 762 24.47 -34.37 -9.32
C ASP A 762 24.12 -34.37 -7.84
N ALA A 763 22.87 -34.76 -7.47
CA ALA A 763 22.39 -34.79 -6.08
C ALA A 763 23.18 -35.77 -5.20
N ASP A 764 23.18 -35.50 -3.89
CA ASP A 764 23.81 -36.39 -2.90
C ASP A 764 23.24 -37.82 -3.03
N PRO A 765 24.09 -38.82 -3.19
CA PRO A 765 23.65 -40.18 -3.56
C PRO A 765 22.84 -40.87 -2.43
N ASP A 766 22.96 -40.38 -1.22
CA ASP A 766 22.40 -41.02 -0.02
C ASP A 766 21.00 -40.57 0.35
N ILE A 767 20.45 -39.59 -0.34
CA ILE A 767 19.09 -39.07 -0.10
C ILE A 767 18.04 -40.16 -0.29
N PRO A 768 17.20 -40.48 0.72
CA PRO A 768 16.24 -41.58 0.65
C PRO A 768 15.27 -41.46 -0.52
N ILE A 769 14.60 -40.33 -0.71
CA ILE A 769 13.61 -40.12 -1.78
C ILE A 769 14.27 -40.23 -3.19
N PHE A 770 15.55 -39.87 -3.33
CA PHE A 770 16.27 -40.00 -4.59
C PHE A 770 16.57 -41.46 -4.93
N LYS A 771 16.97 -42.25 -3.91
CA LYS A 771 17.14 -43.72 -4.08
C LYS A 771 15.84 -44.40 -4.47
N GLU A 772 14.74 -43.97 -3.89
CA GLU A 772 13.39 -44.45 -4.21
C GLU A 772 13.02 -44.12 -5.66
N ALA A 773 13.16 -42.84 -6.05
CA ALA A 773 12.86 -42.39 -7.42
C ALA A 773 13.62 -43.18 -8.49
N LYS A 774 14.90 -43.45 -8.25
CA LYS A 774 15.71 -44.28 -9.16
C LYS A 774 15.17 -45.74 -9.28
N LYS A 775 14.75 -46.32 -8.16
CA LYS A 775 14.15 -47.68 -8.18
C LYS A 775 12.79 -47.69 -8.88
N GLU A 776 11.97 -46.66 -8.66
CA GLU A 776 10.66 -46.51 -9.30
C GLU A 776 10.82 -46.33 -10.81
N TYR A 777 11.72 -45.45 -11.24
CA TYR A 777 12.03 -45.25 -12.67
C TYR A 777 12.53 -46.51 -13.38
N ALA A 778 13.42 -47.28 -12.72
CA ALA A 778 13.93 -48.55 -13.28
C ALA A 778 12.83 -49.60 -13.53
N LYS A 779 11.73 -49.57 -12.77
CA LYS A 779 10.58 -50.47 -13.00
C LYS A 779 9.75 -50.07 -14.22
N LEU A 780 9.90 -48.87 -14.72
CA LEU A 780 9.19 -48.35 -15.90
C LEU A 780 9.96 -48.62 -17.21
N GLN A 781 11.26 -48.96 -17.13
CA GLN A 781 12.07 -49.31 -18.28
C GLN A 781 11.73 -50.70 -18.79
#